data_dc6a794aae99ce69d807d1ec33e0b846
#
_entry.id   dc6a794aae99ce69d807d1ec33e0b846
#
_cell.length_a   1.000
_cell.length_b   1.000
_cell.length_c   1.000
_cell.angle_alpha   90.00
_cell.angle_beta   90.00
_cell.angle_gamma   90.00
#
_symmetry.space_group_name_H-M   'P 1'
#
loop_
_entity.id
_entity.type
_entity.pdbx_description
1 polymer ?
#
loop_
_entity_poly.entity_id
_entity_poly.type
_entity_poly.pdbx_seq_one_letter_code
_entity_poly.pdbx_strand_id
1 'polypeptide(L)'
;YKRQELKAEDAKLAPSASGNGVEGLIQQQAGVSTHNELSSQYNVRGGAFDENSVYINNVEVYRPLLVRSGQQEGLSVINPYMVDKIGFSTGGYAAKYGDKMSSALDITYKKLQPKGSKKTVTEGTLAASLLGADAYFGLGTKKLSWLNSIRYKTNSYLLGTTDTKAEYKPNFLDYQTYLSYCPNKRWKIDFIGNISDNHYNFVPHDRETTFGTQQDVKSFRVYFDGQEKDRFLTYFGTLGITRNITDKTSFSILGSAFYSKEQEKYDIQGQYWLDQTETSENLGVGTYFEHARNYLTARVLSAKAILKHKTKKHDIEVAYTYKKEHISENSVEYEMRDSAGYSVPHNGKDLYMIYSMKARNTLDANRMEAYLQDTYRFTSQGGHSHFTLNYGVRMSHWSLNKETLFSPRISLGIIPAYSENTTLRFAAGLYYQAPFFKELRDTSTVNGITYATLNEKIKSPRSIHFIAGYDYRFRINNQRYRFTAEAYYKALGNLIPYSVNNVKVVYYGENRASGHAAGIDLKLYGEFVPGTDSWLTFSLMNTQMKLNGKGVPLPTDQRFAVNLFFTDYFPGTERWRMSLKLALADGLPFSTPHRELETNTFRAPAYKRADIGMSYRLLDNSKGTKKSIFKNIWLGVDCLNLFGIDNVNSYYWVTDVTNQQYAVPNYLTGRQVNGRILIEF
;
A
#
# COMPACT_ATOMS: atom_id res chain seq x y z
N TYR A 1 -22.03 8.25 5.45
CA TYR A 1 -20.92 7.29 5.55
C TYR A 1 -19.74 7.96 6.24
N LYS A 2 -19.33 7.44 7.41
CA LYS A 2 -18.28 8.05 8.20
C LYS A 2 -16.98 7.29 7.89
N ARG A 3 -16.06 7.95 7.18
CA ARG A 3 -14.69 7.45 6.97
C ARG A 3 -13.99 7.31 8.33
N GLN A 4 -13.04 6.40 8.42
CA GLN A 4 -12.08 6.42 9.52
C GLN A 4 -11.19 7.64 9.31
N GLU A 5 -11.25 8.60 10.19
CA GLU A 5 -10.34 9.74 10.21
C GLU A 5 -9.16 9.39 11.11
N LEU A 6 -7.96 9.44 10.56
CA LEU A 6 -6.70 9.20 11.25
C LEU A 6 -5.93 10.50 11.33
N LYS A 7 -5.16 10.68 12.40
CA LYS A 7 -4.32 11.87 12.57
C LYS A 7 -2.92 11.59 12.00
N ALA A 8 -2.45 12.45 11.10
CA ALA A 8 -1.10 12.35 10.56
C ALA A 8 -0.01 12.52 11.63
N GLU A 9 -0.33 13.19 12.74
CA GLU A 9 0.56 13.36 13.88
C GLU A 9 1.01 12.03 14.51
N ASP A 10 0.12 11.00 14.48
CA ASP A 10 0.44 9.68 15.02
C ASP A 10 1.52 8.96 14.22
N ALA A 11 1.67 9.28 12.92
CA ALA A 11 2.72 8.73 12.07
C ALA A 11 4.11 9.28 12.42
N LYS A 12 4.22 10.52 12.91
CA LYS A 12 5.50 11.22 13.07
C LYS A 12 6.43 10.60 14.12
N LEU A 13 5.86 10.10 15.22
CA LEU A 13 6.60 9.58 16.36
C LEU A 13 6.43 8.07 16.59
N ALA A 14 5.74 7.38 15.71
CA ALA A 14 5.56 5.94 15.79
C ALA A 14 6.77 5.19 15.23
N PRO A 15 7.23 4.09 15.85
CA PRO A 15 8.29 3.26 15.29
C PRO A 15 7.86 2.69 13.93
N SER A 16 8.75 2.70 12.94
CA SER A 16 8.44 2.22 11.59
C SER A 16 9.70 1.79 10.85
N ALA A 17 9.70 0.57 10.32
CA ALA A 17 10.76 0.07 9.45
C ALA A 17 10.63 0.64 8.02
N SER A 18 9.40 0.85 7.54
CA SER A 18 9.16 1.45 6.22
C SER A 18 9.28 2.98 6.18
N GLY A 19 9.62 3.61 7.31
CA GLY A 19 9.61 5.06 7.51
C GLY A 19 8.25 5.56 8.01
N ASN A 20 8.19 6.82 8.46
CA ASN A 20 7.02 7.41 9.11
C ASN A 20 5.92 7.81 8.11
N GLY A 21 5.48 6.87 7.28
CA GLY A 21 4.44 7.08 6.27
C GLY A 21 3.02 6.94 6.80
N VAL A 22 2.07 7.55 6.09
CA VAL A 22 0.63 7.40 6.35
C VAL A 22 0.20 5.94 6.18
N GLU A 23 0.79 5.22 5.23
CA GLU A 23 0.50 3.80 4.98
C GLU A 23 0.83 2.93 6.20
N GLY A 24 1.83 3.28 7.00
CA GLY A 24 2.13 2.60 8.26
C GLY A 24 1.01 2.70 9.30
N LEU A 25 0.21 3.78 9.30
CA LEU A 25 -1.01 3.88 10.10
C LEU A 25 -2.16 3.06 9.50
N ILE A 26 -2.24 3.02 8.16
CA ILE A 26 -3.27 2.23 7.46
C ILE A 26 -3.07 0.75 7.70
N GLN A 27 -1.83 0.26 7.69
CA GLN A 27 -1.48 -1.15 7.96
C GLN A 27 -1.94 -1.63 9.35
N GLN A 28 -2.14 -0.72 10.30
CA GLN A 28 -2.63 -1.02 11.65
C GLN A 28 -4.17 -0.94 11.77
N GLN A 29 -4.89 -0.75 10.67
CA GLN A 29 -6.36 -0.66 10.70
C GLN A 29 -7.03 -2.03 10.55
N ALA A 30 -8.25 -2.14 11.08
CA ALA A 30 -9.05 -3.35 10.93
C ALA A 30 -9.38 -3.61 9.44
N GLY A 31 -9.32 -4.86 9.02
CA GLY A 31 -9.50 -5.29 7.63
C GLY A 31 -8.30 -5.02 6.73
N VAL A 32 -7.19 -4.57 7.29
CA VAL A 32 -5.93 -4.36 6.56
C VAL A 32 -4.93 -5.41 7.00
N SER A 33 -4.26 -6.01 6.04
CA SER A 33 -3.22 -7.00 6.24
C SER A 33 -1.92 -6.59 5.55
N THR A 34 -0.81 -6.94 6.17
CA THR A 34 0.54 -6.81 5.65
C THR A 34 1.38 -7.98 6.13
N HIS A 35 2.38 -8.36 5.37
CA HIS A 35 3.32 -9.42 5.72
C HIS A 35 4.78 -8.97 5.53
N ASN A 36 4.98 -7.70 5.15
CA ASN A 36 6.30 -7.16 4.88
C ASN A 36 6.40 -5.74 5.46
N GLU A 37 7.22 -5.59 6.47
CA GLU A 37 7.46 -4.31 7.16
C GLU A 37 8.28 -3.30 6.35
N LEU A 38 8.95 -3.75 5.30
CA LEU A 38 9.78 -2.90 4.44
C LEU A 38 8.96 -2.22 3.33
N SER A 39 7.74 -2.70 3.09
CA SER A 39 6.84 -2.20 2.06
C SER A 39 5.81 -1.23 2.59
N SER A 40 5.48 -0.21 1.79
CA SER A 40 4.33 0.67 2.01
C SER A 40 3.02 0.07 1.51
N GLN A 41 3.06 -1.08 0.84
CA GLN A 41 1.87 -1.77 0.33
C GLN A 41 1.03 -2.35 1.48
N TYR A 42 -0.26 -2.44 1.22
CA TYR A 42 -1.21 -3.06 2.13
C TYR A 42 -2.35 -3.71 1.35
N ASN A 43 -2.84 -4.80 1.88
CA ASN A 43 -3.98 -5.54 1.35
C ASN A 43 -5.23 -5.22 2.18
N VAL A 44 -6.39 -5.12 1.55
CA VAL A 44 -7.63 -4.76 2.25
C VAL A 44 -8.71 -5.79 1.99
N ARG A 45 -9.13 -6.49 3.07
CA ARG A 45 -10.21 -7.48 3.01
C ARG A 45 -10.04 -8.46 1.85
N GLY A 46 -8.84 -9.04 1.76
CA GLY A 46 -8.48 -10.01 0.74
C GLY A 46 -8.18 -9.47 -0.64
N GLY A 47 -8.31 -8.17 -0.87
CA GLY A 47 -7.88 -7.56 -2.12
C GLY A 47 -6.38 -7.31 -2.15
N ALA A 48 -5.78 -7.37 -3.33
CA ALA A 48 -4.37 -7.11 -3.54
C ALA A 48 -4.02 -5.61 -3.39
N PHE A 49 -2.74 -5.30 -3.28
CA PHE A 49 -2.27 -3.93 -3.07
C PHE A 49 -2.67 -2.96 -4.19
N ASP A 50 -2.75 -3.44 -5.42
CA ASP A 50 -3.16 -2.67 -6.61
C ASP A 50 -4.66 -2.37 -6.66
N GLU A 51 -5.48 -3.03 -5.81
CA GLU A 51 -6.90 -2.78 -5.66
C GLU A 51 -7.23 -1.58 -4.75
N ASN A 52 -6.23 -0.83 -4.29
CA ASN A 52 -6.40 0.31 -3.40
C ASN A 52 -6.24 1.62 -4.17
N SER A 53 -7.23 2.52 -4.06
CA SER A 53 -7.14 3.86 -4.64
C SER A 53 -6.57 4.86 -3.65
N VAL A 54 -5.76 5.80 -4.15
CA VAL A 54 -5.22 6.92 -3.37
C VAL A 54 -5.59 8.22 -4.06
N TYR A 55 -6.15 9.13 -3.28
CA TYR A 55 -6.52 10.48 -3.73
C TYR A 55 -5.82 11.52 -2.87
N ILE A 56 -5.27 12.55 -3.50
CA ILE A 56 -4.74 13.73 -2.82
C ILE A 56 -5.53 14.95 -3.33
N ASN A 57 -6.22 15.64 -2.46
CA ASN A 57 -7.06 16.82 -2.80
C ASN A 57 -8.00 16.57 -4.00
N ASN A 58 -8.70 15.42 -4.06
CA ASN A 58 -9.60 14.94 -5.11
C ASN A 58 -8.91 14.53 -6.42
N VAL A 59 -7.59 14.52 -6.50
CA VAL A 59 -6.84 14.00 -7.65
C VAL A 59 -6.40 12.58 -7.35
N GLU A 60 -6.69 11.66 -8.24
CA GLU A 60 -6.20 10.29 -8.17
C GLU A 60 -4.69 10.25 -8.40
N VAL A 61 -3.97 9.59 -7.52
CA VAL A 61 -2.54 9.36 -7.66
C VAL A 61 -2.34 8.05 -8.42
N TYR A 62 -1.79 8.17 -9.62
CA TYR A 62 -1.37 7.01 -10.38
C TYR A 62 -0.12 6.44 -9.71
N ARG A 63 -0.11 5.15 -9.42
CA ARG A 63 1.05 4.52 -8.81
C ARG A 63 1.98 3.99 -9.90
N PRO A 64 3.30 4.25 -9.83
CA PRO A 64 4.31 3.50 -10.56
C PRO A 64 4.27 2.04 -10.09
N LEU A 65 5.27 1.25 -10.21
CA LEU A 65 5.33 -0.19 -9.87
C LEU A 65 4.72 -1.07 -10.96
N LEU A 66 4.97 -0.68 -12.20
CA LEU A 66 4.53 -1.46 -13.36
C LEU A 66 5.55 -2.54 -13.73
N VAL A 67 6.85 -2.31 -13.49
CA VAL A 67 7.92 -3.27 -13.80
C VAL A 67 8.06 -4.31 -12.67
N ARG A 68 8.02 -3.87 -11.42
CA ARG A 68 8.23 -4.74 -10.26
C ARG A 68 7.01 -4.75 -9.34
N SER A 69 6.68 -5.92 -8.86
CA SER A 69 5.72 -6.09 -7.77
C SER A 69 6.47 -6.67 -6.57
N GLY A 70 6.45 -6.01 -5.42
CA GLY A 70 6.88 -6.64 -4.20
C GLY A 70 7.90 -5.90 -3.35
N GLN A 71 8.93 -6.50 -2.87
CA GLN A 71 9.64 -6.33 -1.62
C GLN A 71 10.28 -4.96 -1.34
N GLN A 72 10.53 -4.12 -2.33
CA GLN A 72 11.44 -3.00 -2.13
C GLN A 72 10.91 -1.74 -2.81
N GLU A 73 9.78 -1.33 -2.30
CA GLU A 73 9.17 -0.10 -2.75
C GLU A 73 9.90 1.11 -2.19
N GLY A 74 9.92 2.13 -3.03
CA GLY A 74 10.35 3.45 -2.64
C GLY A 74 9.49 4.06 -1.53
N LEU A 75 9.71 5.34 -1.28
CA LEU A 75 8.92 6.11 -0.34
C LEU A 75 7.42 6.07 -0.68
N SER A 76 6.61 6.07 0.36
CA SER A 76 5.20 6.41 0.25
C SER A 76 5.03 7.72 -0.52
N VAL A 77 4.08 7.77 -1.46
CA VAL A 77 3.74 9.01 -2.18
C VAL A 77 3.24 10.10 -1.23
N ILE A 78 2.70 9.72 -0.06
CA ILE A 78 2.10 10.64 0.89
C ILE A 78 3.12 11.09 1.91
N ASN A 79 3.38 12.40 1.97
CA ASN A 79 4.21 12.98 3.00
C ASN A 79 3.37 13.36 4.24
N PRO A 80 3.59 12.74 5.41
CA PRO A 80 2.77 12.98 6.61
C PRO A 80 2.84 14.40 7.13
N TYR A 81 3.94 15.13 6.88
CA TYR A 81 4.09 16.52 7.33
C TYR A 81 3.17 17.49 6.57
N MET A 82 2.78 17.16 5.33
CA MET A 82 1.88 17.95 4.50
C MET A 82 0.40 17.65 4.73
N VAL A 83 0.07 16.55 5.44
CA VAL A 83 -1.30 16.03 5.58
C VAL A 83 -2.05 16.74 6.71
N ASP A 84 -3.28 17.17 6.40
CA ASP A 84 -4.29 17.65 7.36
C ASP A 84 -5.25 16.52 7.75
N LYS A 85 -5.82 15.82 6.76
CA LYS A 85 -6.83 14.78 6.98
C LYS A 85 -6.53 13.53 6.19
N ILE A 86 -6.74 12.40 6.84
CA ILE A 86 -6.65 11.05 6.26
C ILE A 86 -8.04 10.44 6.37
N GLY A 87 -8.67 10.16 5.23
CA GLY A 87 -9.92 9.43 5.15
C GLY A 87 -9.70 8.07 4.54
N PHE A 88 -9.91 6.99 5.28
CA PHE A 88 -9.72 5.64 4.82
C PHE A 88 -11.04 4.85 4.82
N SER A 89 -11.30 4.09 3.75
CA SER A 89 -12.48 3.24 3.60
C SER A 89 -12.09 1.87 3.10
N THR A 90 -12.43 0.84 3.86
CA THR A 90 -12.13 -0.58 3.59
C THR A 90 -13.22 -1.28 2.74
N GLY A 91 -13.99 -0.52 1.98
CA GLY A 91 -15.12 -0.95 1.15
C GLY A 91 -16.32 -0.04 1.33
N GLY A 92 -17.37 -0.21 0.53
CA GLY A 92 -18.58 0.59 0.60
C GLY A 92 -18.36 2.09 0.31
N TYR A 93 -17.29 2.46 -0.38
CA TYR A 93 -16.95 3.86 -0.65
C TYR A 93 -17.78 4.46 -1.79
N ALA A 94 -17.95 5.79 -1.74
CA ALA A 94 -18.82 6.55 -2.63
C ALA A 94 -18.40 6.49 -4.11
N ALA A 95 -19.33 6.84 -5.02
CA ALA A 95 -19.13 6.77 -6.47
C ALA A 95 -18.01 7.68 -7.00
N LYS A 96 -17.61 8.71 -6.27
CA LYS A 96 -16.50 9.59 -6.64
C LYS A 96 -15.14 8.88 -6.67
N TYR A 97 -14.98 7.76 -5.93
CA TYR A 97 -13.78 6.93 -5.96
C TYR A 97 -13.96 5.82 -6.97
N GLY A 98 -13.07 5.74 -7.94
CA GLY A 98 -13.21 4.83 -9.07
C GLY A 98 -12.14 3.77 -9.18
N ASP A 99 -12.45 2.83 -10.05
CA ASP A 99 -11.52 1.90 -10.70
C ASP A 99 -10.64 1.05 -9.80
N LYS A 100 -11.11 0.80 -8.56
CA LYS A 100 -10.47 -0.08 -7.58
C LYS A 100 -11.54 -0.87 -6.82
N MET A 101 -11.18 -2.09 -6.37
CA MET A 101 -12.14 -3.03 -5.79
C MET A 101 -12.05 -3.16 -4.27
N SER A 102 -10.99 -2.65 -3.62
CA SER A 102 -10.77 -2.96 -2.20
C SER A 102 -10.86 -1.77 -1.27
N SER A 103 -10.12 -0.70 -1.50
CA SER A 103 -10.16 0.46 -0.60
C SER A 103 -10.03 1.81 -1.31
N ALA A 104 -10.36 2.85 -0.56
CA ALA A 104 -10.12 4.23 -0.97
C ALA A 104 -9.46 5.02 0.17
N LEU A 105 -8.27 5.55 -0.10
CA LEU A 105 -7.52 6.45 0.77
C LEU A 105 -7.60 7.87 0.21
N ASP A 106 -8.20 8.79 0.97
CA ASP A 106 -8.44 10.17 0.59
C ASP A 106 -7.66 11.11 1.50
N ILE A 107 -6.65 11.75 0.95
CA ILE A 107 -5.75 12.65 1.66
C ILE A 107 -6.09 14.08 1.33
N THR A 108 -6.14 14.90 2.37
CA THR A 108 -6.24 16.35 2.24
C THR A 108 -4.97 16.98 2.78
N TYR A 109 -4.29 17.80 1.98
CA TYR A 109 -3.12 18.55 2.42
C TYR A 109 -3.51 19.77 3.25
N LYS A 110 -2.63 20.14 4.18
CA LYS A 110 -2.76 21.31 5.04
C LYS A 110 -2.92 22.60 4.24
N LYS A 111 -3.62 23.56 4.83
CA LYS A 111 -3.66 24.94 4.37
C LYS A 111 -3.29 25.84 5.52
N LEU A 112 -2.14 26.46 5.41
CA LEU A 112 -1.65 27.38 6.41
C LEU A 112 -2.33 28.74 6.20
N GLN A 113 -3.01 29.20 7.24
CA GLN A 113 -3.61 30.52 7.26
C GLN A 113 -3.28 31.21 8.59
N PRO A 114 -2.81 32.46 8.55
CA PRO A 114 -2.51 33.21 9.76
C PRO A 114 -3.82 33.50 10.54
N LYS A 115 -3.75 33.34 11.85
CA LYS A 115 -4.86 33.62 12.77
C LYS A 115 -4.73 35.04 13.35
N GLY A 116 -5.84 35.68 13.59
CA GLY A 116 -5.91 37.03 14.17
C GLY A 116 -5.27 38.11 13.28
N SER A 117 -4.48 39.00 13.87
CA SER A 117 -3.82 40.14 13.20
C SER A 117 -2.55 39.77 12.42
N LYS A 118 -2.04 38.54 12.52
CA LYS A 118 -0.84 38.10 11.81
C LYS A 118 -1.05 38.16 10.30
N LYS A 119 -0.03 38.63 9.57
CA LYS A 119 -0.02 38.66 8.10
C LYS A 119 0.45 37.33 7.48
N THR A 120 1.36 36.65 8.17
CA THR A 120 2.00 35.41 7.71
C THR A 120 2.05 34.39 8.85
N VAL A 121 2.12 33.14 8.50
CA VAL A 121 2.42 32.01 9.39
C VAL A 121 3.43 31.10 8.67
N THR A 122 4.42 30.64 9.40
CA THR A 122 5.40 29.67 8.93
C THR A 122 5.40 28.46 9.86
N GLU A 123 5.63 27.31 9.32
CA GLU A 123 5.93 26.09 10.08
C GLU A 123 6.98 25.29 9.35
N GLY A 124 7.77 24.54 10.08
CA GLY A 124 8.77 23.68 9.51
C GLY A 124 9.05 22.49 10.39
N THR A 125 9.56 21.44 9.77
CA THR A 125 9.97 20.21 10.45
C THR A 125 11.24 19.68 9.79
N LEU A 126 12.24 19.38 10.61
CA LEU A 126 13.43 18.62 10.21
C LEU A 126 13.40 17.32 11.00
N ALA A 127 13.48 16.20 10.32
CA ALA A 127 13.58 14.89 10.93
C ALA A 127 14.77 14.14 10.36
N ALA A 128 15.50 13.44 11.21
CA ALA A 128 16.58 12.56 10.80
C ALA A 128 16.57 11.29 11.64
N SER A 129 16.94 10.18 11.01
CA SER A 129 17.10 8.87 11.65
C SER A 129 18.13 8.04 10.88
N LEU A 130 18.47 6.86 11.39
CA LEU A 130 19.33 5.92 10.66
C LEU A 130 18.69 5.44 9.33
N LEU A 131 17.38 5.66 9.16
CA LEU A 131 16.62 5.25 7.96
C LEU A 131 16.45 6.38 6.94
N GLY A 132 16.91 7.60 7.24
CA GLY A 132 16.81 8.73 6.33
C GLY A 132 16.58 10.07 7.00
N ALA A 133 16.28 11.08 6.20
CA ALA A 133 16.04 12.45 6.63
C ALA A 133 14.88 13.08 5.85
N ASP A 134 14.12 13.94 6.54
CA ASP A 134 12.99 14.69 5.99
C ASP A 134 13.15 16.17 6.34
N ALA A 135 12.85 17.04 5.39
CA ALA A 135 12.74 18.47 5.61
C ALA A 135 11.40 18.96 5.04
N TYR A 136 10.63 19.63 5.87
CA TYR A 136 9.36 20.22 5.52
C TYR A 136 9.35 21.71 5.87
N PHE A 137 8.81 22.51 4.96
CA PHE A 137 8.61 23.95 5.16
C PHE A 137 7.25 24.38 4.60
N GLY A 138 6.49 25.10 5.41
CA GLY A 138 5.21 25.69 5.05
C GLY A 138 5.15 27.19 5.29
N LEU A 139 4.58 27.92 4.34
CA LEU A 139 4.31 29.35 4.39
C LEU A 139 2.82 29.60 4.15
N GLY A 140 2.19 30.36 5.02
CA GLY A 140 0.80 30.77 4.88
C GLY A 140 0.62 32.28 4.95
N THR A 141 -0.18 32.84 4.06
CA THR A 141 -0.73 34.19 4.11
C THR A 141 -2.24 34.13 4.08
N LYS A 142 -2.93 35.27 4.13
CA LYS A 142 -4.41 35.31 3.99
C LYS A 142 -4.90 34.74 2.64
N LYS A 143 -4.07 34.78 1.59
CA LYS A 143 -4.44 34.37 0.23
C LYS A 143 -3.65 33.17 -0.30
N LEU A 144 -2.47 32.91 0.24
CA LEU A 144 -1.55 31.90 -0.26
C LEU A 144 -1.19 30.92 0.86
N SER A 145 -1.22 29.63 0.56
CA SER A 145 -0.60 28.56 1.35
C SER A 145 0.37 27.80 0.46
N TRP A 146 1.63 27.69 0.87
CA TRP A 146 2.66 27.00 0.11
C TRP A 146 3.42 26.04 1.03
N LEU A 147 3.39 24.77 0.71
CA LEU A 147 4.04 23.69 1.44
C LEU A 147 5.08 23.05 0.56
N ASN A 148 6.25 22.74 1.13
CA ASN A 148 7.35 22.08 0.45
C ASN A 148 7.92 21.01 1.33
N SER A 149 8.34 19.91 0.74
CA SER A 149 9.05 18.85 1.45
C SER A 149 10.03 18.13 0.55
N ILE A 150 11.17 17.80 1.11
CA ILE A 150 12.16 16.90 0.54
C ILE A 150 12.38 15.76 1.51
N ARG A 151 12.45 14.52 0.99
CA ARG A 151 12.69 13.32 1.78
C ARG A 151 13.77 12.49 1.13
N TYR A 152 14.67 12.04 1.97
CA TYR A 152 15.67 11.03 1.63
C TYR A 152 15.49 9.82 2.53
N LYS A 153 15.48 8.64 1.96
CA LYS A 153 15.36 7.38 2.70
C LYS A 153 16.35 6.36 2.19
N THR A 154 16.90 5.58 3.12
CA THR A 154 17.70 4.39 2.83
C THR A 154 17.31 3.27 3.77
N ASN A 155 17.15 2.07 3.24
CA ASN A 155 16.91 0.87 4.04
C ASN A 155 18.18 0.02 4.20
N SER A 156 19.34 0.54 3.79
CA SER A 156 20.61 -0.23 3.84
C SER A 156 20.90 -0.80 5.22
N TYR A 157 20.66 -0.02 6.26
CA TYR A 157 20.84 -0.45 7.65
C TYR A 157 19.90 -1.61 8.03
N LEU A 158 18.63 -1.53 7.62
CA LEU A 158 17.64 -2.59 7.89
C LEU A 158 17.96 -3.88 7.13
N LEU A 159 18.31 -3.74 5.88
CA LEU A 159 18.56 -4.89 4.98
C LEU A 159 19.88 -5.61 5.31
N GLY A 160 20.82 -4.93 5.96
CA GLY A 160 22.05 -5.56 6.46
C GLY A 160 21.85 -6.58 7.59
N THR A 161 20.64 -6.69 8.15
CA THR A 161 20.31 -7.64 9.21
C THR A 161 19.41 -8.78 8.74
N THR A 162 19.06 -8.82 7.45
CA THR A 162 18.37 -9.98 6.87
C THR A 162 19.33 -11.16 6.77
N ASP A 163 18.80 -12.39 6.87
CA ASP A 163 19.59 -13.62 6.65
C ASP A 163 20.18 -13.70 5.24
N THR A 164 19.54 -13.06 4.28
CA THR A 164 20.12 -12.84 2.95
C THR A 164 21.24 -11.83 3.09
N LYS A 165 22.44 -12.30 3.36
CA LYS A 165 23.65 -11.49 3.32
C LYS A 165 23.77 -10.91 1.91
N ALA A 166 23.54 -9.62 1.79
CA ALA A 166 23.62 -8.92 0.53
C ALA A 166 23.98 -7.46 0.78
N GLU A 167 24.69 -6.87 -0.15
CA GLU A 167 24.93 -5.44 -0.13
C GLU A 167 23.73 -4.73 -0.76
N TYR A 168 22.82 -4.25 0.08
CA TYR A 168 21.67 -3.46 -0.34
C TYR A 168 21.99 -1.97 -0.22
N LYS A 169 21.86 -1.25 -1.33
CA LYS A 169 22.04 0.21 -1.38
C LYS A 169 20.78 0.89 -1.96
N PRO A 170 19.61 0.78 -1.31
CA PRO A 170 18.45 1.53 -1.72
C PRO A 170 18.66 3.01 -1.38
N ASN A 171 18.30 3.85 -2.33
CA ASN A 171 18.38 5.29 -2.22
C ASN A 171 17.13 5.91 -2.81
N PHE A 172 16.31 6.49 -1.97
CA PHE A 172 15.02 7.08 -2.32
C PHE A 172 15.06 8.57 -2.04
N LEU A 173 14.81 9.37 -3.07
CA LEU A 173 14.73 10.81 -2.97
C LEU A 173 13.41 11.28 -3.55
N ASP A 174 12.65 12.08 -2.78
CA ASP A 174 11.47 12.74 -3.31
C ASP A 174 11.39 14.21 -2.88
N TYR A 175 10.85 15.03 -3.78
CA TYR A 175 10.46 16.40 -3.52
C TYR A 175 9.01 16.59 -3.82
N GLN A 176 8.27 17.19 -2.89
CA GLN A 176 6.86 17.50 -3.03
C GLN A 176 6.58 18.96 -2.73
N THR A 177 5.68 19.56 -3.50
CA THR A 177 5.20 20.91 -3.27
C THR A 177 3.68 20.97 -3.42
N TYR A 178 3.03 21.75 -2.57
CA TYR A 178 1.61 22.07 -2.67
C TYR A 178 1.41 23.56 -2.50
N LEU A 179 0.79 24.18 -3.48
CA LEU A 179 0.47 25.59 -3.49
C LEU A 179 -1.04 25.76 -3.61
N SER A 180 -1.64 26.52 -2.70
CA SER A 180 -3.06 26.89 -2.75
C SER A 180 -3.19 28.40 -2.69
N TYR A 181 -3.69 29.00 -3.76
CA TYR A 181 -3.87 30.43 -3.88
C TYR A 181 -5.36 30.79 -4.00
N CYS A 182 -5.84 31.64 -3.09
CA CYS A 182 -7.21 32.14 -3.04
C CYS A 182 -7.19 33.66 -3.20
N PRO A 183 -7.19 34.19 -4.45
CA PRO A 183 -7.17 35.64 -4.69
C PRO A 183 -8.37 36.36 -4.03
N ASN A 184 -9.50 35.69 -4.00
CA ASN A 184 -10.73 36.16 -3.34
C ASN A 184 -11.60 34.95 -2.90
N LYS A 185 -12.76 35.19 -2.30
CA LYS A 185 -13.69 34.13 -1.84
C LYS A 185 -14.28 33.25 -2.95
N ARG A 186 -14.25 33.74 -4.20
CA ARG A 186 -14.85 33.04 -5.36
C ARG A 186 -13.88 32.13 -6.10
N TRP A 187 -12.60 32.41 -6.05
CA TRP A 187 -11.57 31.67 -6.82
C TRP A 187 -10.55 31.01 -5.93
N LYS A 188 -10.20 29.80 -6.29
CA LYS A 188 -9.15 29.02 -5.66
C LYS A 188 -8.35 28.30 -6.75
N ILE A 189 -7.02 28.41 -6.68
CA ILE A 189 -6.08 27.72 -7.56
C ILE A 189 -5.21 26.85 -6.70
N ASP A 190 -5.15 25.56 -7.01
CA ASP A 190 -4.32 24.58 -6.32
C ASP A 190 -3.31 23.98 -7.30
N PHE A 191 -2.06 23.84 -6.87
CA PHE A 191 -1.02 23.13 -7.60
C PHE A 191 -0.36 22.11 -6.68
N ILE A 192 -0.18 20.87 -7.17
CA ILE A 192 0.61 19.81 -6.52
C ILE A 192 1.69 19.39 -7.50
N GLY A 193 2.94 19.33 -7.04
CA GLY A 193 4.07 18.79 -7.78
C GLY A 193 4.80 17.74 -6.95
N ASN A 194 5.20 16.65 -7.58
CA ASN A 194 6.03 15.61 -6.99
C ASN A 194 7.08 15.14 -8.00
N ILE A 195 8.31 15.00 -7.53
CA ILE A 195 9.42 14.40 -8.26
C ILE A 195 10.02 13.34 -7.34
N SER A 196 10.11 12.10 -7.83
CA SER A 196 10.68 10.99 -7.07
C SER A 196 11.69 10.24 -7.93
N ASP A 197 12.89 10.01 -7.41
CA ASP A 197 13.94 9.21 -8.05
C ASP A 197 14.41 8.15 -7.05
N ASN A 198 14.02 6.91 -7.30
CA ASN A 198 14.29 5.79 -6.45
C ASN A 198 15.28 4.86 -7.15
N HIS A 199 16.41 4.61 -6.49
CA HIS A 199 17.43 3.68 -6.92
C HIS A 199 17.48 2.50 -5.98
N TYR A 200 17.63 1.34 -6.54
CA TYR A 200 17.81 0.11 -5.81
C TYR A 200 18.97 -0.67 -6.41
N ASN A 201 20.03 -0.81 -5.64
CA ASN A 201 21.16 -1.65 -5.99
C ASN A 201 21.24 -2.82 -5.02
N PHE A 202 21.36 -4.01 -5.56
CA PHE A 202 21.46 -5.24 -4.82
C PHE A 202 22.64 -6.07 -5.34
N VAL A 203 23.55 -6.42 -4.44
CA VAL A 203 24.64 -7.34 -4.70
C VAL A 203 24.48 -8.50 -3.74
N PRO A 204 24.07 -9.69 -4.21
CA PRO A 204 23.92 -10.85 -3.34
C PRO A 204 25.27 -11.27 -2.79
N HIS A 205 25.29 -11.69 -1.53
CA HIS A 205 26.45 -12.32 -0.90
C HIS A 205 26.16 -13.78 -0.62
N ASP A 206 27.23 -14.55 -0.52
CA ASP A 206 27.18 -15.95 -0.14
C ASP A 206 26.43 -16.11 1.19
N ARG A 207 25.56 -17.10 1.24
CA ARG A 207 24.78 -17.41 2.42
C ARG A 207 24.72 -18.89 2.73
N GLU A 208 24.50 -19.19 4.00
CA GLU A 208 24.13 -20.51 4.47
C GLU A 208 22.85 -20.38 5.32
N THR A 209 21.87 -21.22 5.04
CA THR A 209 20.60 -21.28 5.75
C THR A 209 20.31 -22.69 6.17
N THR A 210 20.08 -22.92 7.46
CA THR A 210 19.64 -24.23 7.97
C THR A 210 18.12 -24.24 8.08
N PHE A 211 17.49 -25.34 7.69
CA PHE A 211 16.02 -25.49 7.73
C PHE A 211 15.65 -26.98 7.89
N GLY A 212 14.40 -27.24 8.20
CA GLY A 212 13.88 -28.58 8.40
C GLY A 212 13.28 -28.80 9.79
N THR A 213 13.22 -30.04 10.24
CA THR A 213 12.75 -30.45 11.56
C THR A 213 13.93 -30.79 12.46
N GLN A 214 13.72 -30.95 13.78
CA GLN A 214 14.77 -31.37 14.71
C GLN A 214 15.43 -32.72 14.36
N GLN A 215 14.73 -33.57 13.61
CA GLN A 215 15.19 -34.88 13.21
C GLN A 215 15.71 -34.94 11.75
N ASP A 216 15.54 -33.85 11.00
CA ASP A 216 15.93 -33.79 9.60
C ASP A 216 16.29 -32.32 9.27
N VAL A 217 17.51 -31.95 9.66
CA VAL A 217 18.08 -30.62 9.45
C VAL A 217 18.92 -30.61 8.18
N LYS A 218 18.61 -29.65 7.31
CA LYS A 218 19.34 -29.45 6.05
C LYS A 218 20.07 -28.10 6.09
N SER A 219 21.25 -28.06 5.48
CA SER A 219 22.02 -26.85 5.21
C SER A 219 21.96 -26.53 3.72
N PHE A 220 21.54 -25.32 3.41
CA PHE A 220 21.55 -24.77 2.07
C PHE A 220 22.59 -23.66 2.00
N ARG A 221 23.65 -23.88 1.24
CA ARG A 221 24.68 -22.88 0.97
C ARG A 221 24.59 -22.43 -0.47
N VAL A 222 24.70 -21.13 -0.69
CA VAL A 222 24.72 -20.57 -2.04
C VAL A 222 25.80 -19.51 -2.15
N TYR A 223 26.57 -19.62 -3.22
CA TYR A 223 27.57 -18.64 -3.63
C TYR A 223 27.02 -17.84 -4.78
N PHE A 224 27.03 -16.52 -4.62
CA PHE A 224 26.46 -15.60 -5.60
C PHE A 224 27.53 -14.80 -6.31
N ASP A 225 27.26 -14.49 -7.58
CA ASP A 225 27.98 -13.48 -8.35
C ASP A 225 26.97 -12.65 -9.15
N GLY A 226 27.32 -11.38 -9.38
CA GLY A 226 26.48 -10.49 -10.14
C GLY A 226 25.80 -9.39 -9.31
N GLN A 227 24.86 -8.71 -9.93
CA GLN A 227 24.17 -7.55 -9.32
C GLN A 227 22.81 -7.26 -9.95
N GLU A 228 21.97 -6.59 -9.18
CA GLU A 228 20.71 -5.97 -9.64
C GLU A 228 20.79 -4.46 -9.48
N LYS A 229 20.29 -3.71 -10.49
CA LYS A 229 20.18 -2.25 -10.49
C LYS A 229 18.85 -1.83 -11.02
N ASP A 230 18.03 -1.28 -10.15
CA ASP A 230 16.72 -0.77 -10.51
C ASP A 230 16.66 0.74 -10.33
N ARG A 231 15.87 1.38 -11.17
CA ARG A 231 15.57 2.82 -11.06
C ARG A 231 14.12 3.10 -11.40
N PHE A 232 13.48 3.88 -10.55
CA PHE A 232 12.09 4.33 -10.71
C PHE A 232 12.04 5.86 -10.62
N LEU A 233 11.99 6.52 -11.77
CA LEU A 233 11.89 7.98 -11.87
C LEU A 233 10.44 8.36 -12.14
N THR A 234 9.85 9.19 -11.27
CA THR A 234 8.46 9.63 -11.38
C THR A 234 8.34 11.14 -11.30
N TYR A 235 7.52 11.70 -12.19
CA TYR A 235 7.05 13.07 -12.16
C TYR A 235 5.53 13.06 -12.09
N PHE A 236 4.97 13.79 -11.14
CA PHE A 236 3.54 13.97 -11.01
C PHE A 236 3.22 15.42 -10.75
N GLY A 237 2.29 15.97 -11.54
CA GLY A 237 1.86 17.36 -11.40
C GLY A 237 0.37 17.49 -11.56
N THR A 238 -0.25 18.39 -10.78
CA THR A 238 -1.67 18.72 -10.91
C THR A 238 -1.89 20.22 -10.83
N LEU A 239 -2.84 20.72 -11.61
CA LEU A 239 -3.32 22.09 -11.53
C LEU A 239 -4.84 22.05 -11.41
N GLY A 240 -5.37 22.66 -10.36
CA GLY A 240 -6.80 22.75 -10.10
C GLY A 240 -7.26 24.19 -10.01
N ILE A 241 -8.36 24.51 -10.69
CA ILE A 241 -9.02 25.82 -10.60
C ILE A 241 -10.44 25.57 -10.13
N THR A 242 -10.81 26.17 -9.00
CA THR A 242 -12.16 26.10 -8.44
C THR A 242 -12.79 27.49 -8.42
N ARG A 243 -14.01 27.57 -8.93
CA ARG A 243 -14.87 28.77 -8.83
C ARG A 243 -16.09 28.49 -7.96
N ASN A 244 -16.23 29.21 -6.89
CA ASN A 244 -17.47 29.26 -6.11
C ASN A 244 -18.46 30.17 -6.85
N ILE A 245 -19.44 29.56 -7.53
CA ILE A 245 -20.49 30.26 -8.29
C ILE A 245 -21.42 30.94 -7.31
N THR A 246 -21.81 30.20 -6.27
CA THR A 246 -22.58 30.68 -5.11
C THR A 246 -21.96 30.09 -3.83
N ASP A 247 -22.46 30.46 -2.66
CA ASP A 247 -22.06 29.85 -1.38
C ASP A 247 -22.42 28.35 -1.29
N LYS A 248 -23.32 27.88 -2.16
CA LYS A 248 -23.80 26.50 -2.21
C LYS A 248 -23.28 25.72 -3.41
N THR A 249 -22.78 26.40 -4.43
CA THR A 249 -22.40 25.77 -5.71
C THR A 249 -20.97 26.12 -6.08
N SER A 250 -20.15 25.10 -6.35
CA SER A 250 -18.79 25.27 -6.85
C SER A 250 -18.55 24.43 -8.10
N PHE A 251 -17.74 24.95 -8.99
CA PHE A 251 -17.25 24.26 -10.18
C PHE A 251 -15.73 24.20 -10.15
N SER A 252 -15.14 23.04 -10.43
CA SER A 252 -13.69 22.83 -10.42
C SER A 252 -13.27 22.15 -11.70
N ILE A 253 -12.14 22.60 -12.26
CA ILE A 253 -11.41 21.90 -13.34
C ILE A 253 -10.06 21.52 -12.76
N LEU A 254 -9.68 20.27 -12.94
CA LEU A 254 -8.42 19.68 -12.48
C LEU A 254 -7.72 19.05 -13.67
N GLY A 255 -6.48 19.45 -13.92
CA GLY A 255 -5.57 18.78 -14.86
C GLY A 255 -4.49 18.05 -14.10
N SER A 256 -4.12 16.84 -14.51
CA SER A 256 -2.97 16.12 -13.96
C SER A 256 -2.14 15.47 -15.05
N ALA A 257 -0.84 15.42 -14.81
CA ALA A 257 0.13 14.74 -15.64
C ALA A 257 0.99 13.83 -14.76
N PHE A 258 1.10 12.58 -15.17
CA PHE A 258 1.95 11.58 -14.56
C PHE A 258 2.93 11.05 -15.61
N TYR A 259 4.18 10.93 -15.22
CA TYR A 259 5.23 10.30 -16.01
C TYR A 259 6.05 9.38 -15.10
N SER A 260 6.27 8.14 -15.52
CA SER A 260 7.17 7.20 -14.87
C SER A 260 8.12 6.58 -15.89
N LYS A 261 9.39 6.47 -15.52
CA LYS A 261 10.39 5.69 -16.23
C LYS A 261 10.95 4.66 -15.26
N GLU A 262 10.69 3.40 -15.54
CA GLU A 262 11.05 2.27 -14.71
C GLU A 262 12.09 1.41 -15.43
N GLN A 263 13.12 1.01 -14.72
CA GLN A 263 14.21 0.16 -15.21
C GLN A 263 14.50 -0.90 -14.17
N GLU A 264 14.59 -2.13 -14.61
CA GLU A 264 15.04 -3.27 -13.83
C GLU A 264 16.12 -3.99 -14.62
N LYS A 265 17.30 -4.15 -14.03
CA LYS A 265 18.47 -4.75 -14.69
C LYS A 265 19.18 -5.65 -13.70
N TYR A 266 19.25 -6.92 -14.00
CA TYR A 266 20.07 -7.82 -13.23
C TYR A 266 20.76 -8.84 -14.09
N ASP A 267 21.93 -9.27 -13.61
CA ASP A 267 22.67 -10.44 -13.99
C ASP A 267 23.12 -11.09 -12.68
N ILE A 268 22.52 -12.22 -12.33
CA ILE A 268 22.79 -12.92 -11.06
C ILE A 268 23.06 -14.38 -11.38
N GLN A 269 24.21 -14.86 -10.95
CA GLN A 269 24.57 -16.26 -10.95
C GLN A 269 24.60 -16.78 -9.51
N GLY A 270 24.05 -17.96 -9.28
CA GLY A 270 24.11 -18.66 -8.01
C GLY A 270 24.59 -20.08 -8.20
N GLN A 271 25.53 -20.50 -7.36
CA GLN A 271 25.91 -21.89 -7.22
C GLN A 271 25.53 -22.35 -5.82
N TYR A 272 24.76 -23.42 -5.72
CA TYR A 272 24.24 -23.85 -4.43
C TYR A 272 24.56 -25.32 -4.13
N TRP A 273 24.62 -25.60 -2.83
CA TRP A 273 24.76 -26.94 -2.23
C TRP A 273 23.63 -27.12 -1.22
N LEU A 274 23.01 -28.28 -1.28
CA LEU A 274 22.03 -28.74 -0.32
C LEU A 274 22.63 -29.98 0.38
N ASP A 275 22.90 -29.86 1.66
CA ASP A 275 23.51 -30.92 2.47
C ASP A 275 22.59 -31.37 3.60
N GLN A 276 22.60 -32.64 3.92
CA GLN A 276 22.02 -33.18 5.15
C GLN A 276 22.97 -32.88 6.31
N THR A 277 22.51 -32.14 7.32
CA THR A 277 23.40 -31.66 8.39
C THR A 277 23.94 -32.77 9.27
N GLU A 278 23.15 -33.80 9.59
CA GLU A 278 23.55 -34.90 10.47
C GLU A 278 24.53 -35.87 9.81
N THR A 279 24.35 -36.16 8.53
CA THR A 279 25.16 -37.13 7.81
C THR A 279 26.26 -36.50 6.96
N SER A 280 26.22 -35.18 6.79
CA SER A 280 27.03 -34.40 5.85
C SER A 280 26.92 -34.95 4.40
N GLU A 281 25.83 -35.62 4.10
CA GLU A 281 25.52 -36.10 2.76
C GLU A 281 25.07 -34.96 1.86
N ASN A 282 25.67 -34.84 0.68
CA ASN A 282 25.26 -33.87 -0.32
C ASN A 282 23.99 -34.35 -1.04
N LEU A 283 22.89 -33.64 -0.87
CA LEU A 283 21.58 -33.94 -1.46
C LEU A 283 21.40 -33.32 -2.83
N GLY A 284 22.13 -32.25 -3.12
CA GLY A 284 22.01 -31.57 -4.39
C GLY A 284 23.01 -30.44 -4.58
N VAL A 285 23.47 -30.28 -5.80
CA VAL A 285 24.32 -29.17 -6.26
C VAL A 285 23.72 -28.61 -7.53
N GLY A 286 23.68 -27.30 -7.64
CA GLY A 286 23.12 -26.67 -8.83
C GLY A 286 23.70 -25.29 -9.10
N THR A 287 23.55 -24.88 -10.35
CA THR A 287 23.90 -23.54 -10.80
C THR A 287 22.71 -22.94 -11.53
N TYR A 288 22.46 -21.66 -11.28
CA TYR A 288 21.49 -20.91 -12.05
C TYR A 288 22.06 -19.56 -12.47
N PHE A 289 21.52 -19.06 -13.56
CA PHE A 289 21.82 -17.72 -14.06
C PHE A 289 20.53 -17.03 -14.44
N GLU A 290 20.31 -15.85 -13.89
CA GLU A 290 19.15 -15.02 -14.14
C GLU A 290 19.58 -13.70 -14.79
N HIS A 291 18.88 -13.33 -15.85
CA HIS A 291 19.12 -12.10 -16.60
C HIS A 291 17.83 -11.35 -16.81
N ALA A 292 17.86 -10.02 -16.60
CA ALA A 292 16.79 -9.15 -17.02
C ALA A 292 17.28 -7.78 -17.51
N ARG A 293 16.59 -7.26 -18.50
CA ARG A 293 16.70 -5.90 -19.04
C ARG A 293 15.30 -5.38 -19.33
N ASN A 294 14.64 -4.89 -18.29
CA ASN A 294 13.26 -4.46 -18.35
C ASN A 294 13.17 -2.94 -18.28
N TYR A 295 12.48 -2.37 -19.24
CA TYR A 295 12.26 -0.94 -19.36
C TYR A 295 10.78 -0.69 -19.56
N LEU A 296 10.21 0.20 -18.78
CA LEU A 296 8.84 0.64 -18.92
C LEU A 296 8.75 2.16 -18.77
N THR A 297 8.01 2.78 -19.66
CA THR A 297 7.69 4.21 -19.59
C THR A 297 6.18 4.37 -19.61
N ALA A 298 5.63 5.05 -18.62
CA ALA A 298 4.21 5.35 -18.54
C ALA A 298 3.99 6.88 -18.56
N ARG A 299 3.03 7.32 -19.34
CA ARG A 299 2.54 8.71 -19.42
C ARG A 299 1.04 8.70 -19.29
N VAL A 300 0.51 9.39 -18.28
CA VAL A 300 -0.93 9.51 -18.10
C VAL A 300 -1.29 10.97 -17.93
N LEU A 301 -2.11 11.48 -18.85
CA LEU A 301 -2.69 12.81 -18.78
C LEU A 301 -4.15 12.71 -18.40
N SER A 302 -4.62 13.53 -17.49
CA SER A 302 -6.01 13.53 -17.04
C SER A 302 -6.57 14.94 -16.93
N ALA A 303 -7.82 15.10 -17.37
CA ALA A 303 -8.62 16.31 -17.15
C ALA A 303 -9.93 15.92 -16.50
N LYS A 304 -10.28 16.59 -15.40
CA LYS A 304 -11.49 16.33 -14.60
C LYS A 304 -12.26 17.61 -14.33
N ALA A 305 -13.56 17.59 -14.62
CA ALA A 305 -14.49 18.64 -14.26
C ALA A 305 -15.40 18.15 -13.13
N ILE A 306 -15.62 18.98 -12.09
CA ILE A 306 -16.43 18.63 -10.92
C ILE A 306 -17.41 19.77 -10.65
N LEU A 307 -18.71 19.46 -10.55
CA LEU A 307 -19.75 20.34 -10.09
C LEU A 307 -20.25 19.85 -8.74
N LYS A 308 -20.23 20.72 -7.72
CA LYS A 308 -20.77 20.43 -6.38
C LYS A 308 -21.88 21.41 -6.05
N HIS A 309 -22.98 20.87 -5.53
CA HIS A 309 -24.08 21.66 -5.02
C HIS A 309 -24.50 21.17 -3.63
N LYS A 310 -24.41 22.03 -2.62
CA LYS A 310 -24.69 21.71 -1.24
C LYS A 310 -25.87 22.51 -0.70
N THR A 311 -26.87 21.81 -0.22
CA THR A 311 -28.00 22.36 0.52
C THR A 311 -27.98 21.91 1.98
N LYS A 312 -29.01 22.25 2.76
CA LYS A 312 -29.13 21.74 4.14
C LYS A 312 -29.26 20.21 4.19
N LYS A 313 -29.95 19.60 3.21
CA LYS A 313 -30.26 18.16 3.18
C LYS A 313 -29.44 17.38 2.16
N HIS A 314 -29.06 17.99 1.05
CA HIS A 314 -28.39 17.34 -0.07
C HIS A 314 -26.97 17.87 -0.26
N ASP A 315 -26.05 16.96 -0.64
CA ASP A 315 -24.68 17.27 -1.05
C ASP A 315 -24.42 16.50 -2.35
N ILE A 316 -24.77 17.16 -3.47
CA ILE A 316 -24.74 16.58 -4.81
C ILE A 316 -23.39 16.86 -5.44
N GLU A 317 -22.79 15.84 -6.03
CA GLU A 317 -21.53 15.95 -6.76
C GLU A 317 -21.63 15.20 -8.09
N VAL A 318 -21.30 15.91 -9.17
CA VAL A 318 -21.23 15.37 -10.55
C VAL A 318 -19.83 15.62 -11.06
N ALA A 319 -19.22 14.63 -11.70
CA ALA A 319 -17.94 14.84 -12.34
C ALA A 319 -17.81 14.03 -13.62
N TYR A 320 -16.96 14.55 -14.51
CA TYR A 320 -16.48 13.88 -15.70
C TYR A 320 -14.96 13.94 -15.72
N THR A 321 -14.32 12.81 -16.09
CA THR A 321 -12.87 12.69 -16.19
C THR A 321 -12.52 12.06 -17.54
N TYR A 322 -11.57 12.65 -18.22
CA TYR A 322 -10.94 12.08 -19.41
C TYR A 322 -9.46 11.80 -19.08
N LYS A 323 -9.00 10.58 -19.37
CA LYS A 323 -7.60 10.17 -19.20
C LYS A 323 -7.05 9.64 -20.52
N LYS A 324 -5.84 10.02 -20.85
CA LYS A 324 -5.06 9.46 -21.96
C LYS A 324 -3.87 8.72 -21.38
N GLU A 325 -3.75 7.44 -21.70
CA GLU A 325 -2.70 6.54 -21.23
C GLU A 325 -1.80 6.16 -22.39
N HIS A 326 -0.49 6.32 -22.21
CA HIS A 326 0.53 5.83 -23.14
C HIS A 326 1.59 5.09 -22.32
N ILE A 327 1.68 3.77 -22.49
CA ILE A 327 2.62 2.93 -21.77
C ILE A 327 3.43 2.14 -22.79
N SER A 328 4.75 2.22 -22.71
CA SER A 328 5.68 1.51 -23.59
C SER A 328 6.59 0.61 -22.77
N GLU A 329 6.68 -0.63 -23.17
CA GLU A 329 7.47 -1.69 -22.55
C GLU A 329 8.49 -2.25 -23.54
N ASN A 330 9.70 -2.52 -23.04
CA ASN A 330 10.71 -3.33 -23.68
C ASN A 330 11.38 -4.20 -22.63
N SER A 331 11.07 -5.48 -22.61
CA SER A 331 11.53 -6.43 -21.60
C SER A 331 12.19 -7.63 -22.26
N VAL A 332 13.34 -8.02 -21.73
CA VAL A 332 14.05 -9.25 -22.06
C VAL A 332 14.47 -9.91 -20.77
N GLU A 333 13.97 -11.11 -20.53
CA GLU A 333 14.32 -11.91 -19.36
C GLU A 333 14.67 -13.32 -19.80
N TYR A 334 15.65 -13.95 -19.15
CA TYR A 334 15.86 -15.39 -19.26
C TYR A 334 16.49 -15.96 -17.99
N GLU A 335 16.25 -17.24 -17.79
CA GLU A 335 16.74 -18.01 -16.68
C GLU A 335 17.32 -19.32 -17.21
N MET A 336 18.55 -19.62 -16.79
CA MET A 336 19.25 -20.85 -17.13
C MET A 336 19.54 -21.61 -15.84
N ARG A 337 19.37 -22.94 -15.85
CA ARG A 337 19.63 -23.81 -14.71
C ARG A 337 20.26 -25.10 -15.17
N ASP A 338 20.97 -25.75 -14.25
CA ASP A 338 21.33 -27.16 -14.38
C ASP A 338 20.27 -28.07 -13.72
N SER A 339 20.55 -29.37 -13.61
CA SER A 339 19.59 -30.37 -13.17
C SER A 339 19.04 -30.21 -11.77
N ALA A 340 19.80 -29.66 -10.84
CA ALA A 340 19.49 -29.76 -9.42
C ALA A 340 18.33 -28.80 -8.99
N GLY A 341 17.84 -27.94 -9.85
CA GLY A 341 16.77 -27.03 -9.51
C GLY A 341 15.41 -27.41 -10.04
N TYR A 342 15.27 -28.16 -11.15
CA TYR A 342 14.01 -28.28 -11.89
C TYR A 342 13.84 -29.55 -12.70
N SER A 343 14.43 -30.64 -12.32
CA SER A 343 14.33 -31.90 -13.06
C SER A 343 14.85 -31.82 -14.52
N VAL A 344 15.78 -30.93 -14.75
CA VAL A 344 16.42 -30.80 -16.06
C VAL A 344 17.53 -31.87 -16.13
N PRO A 345 17.71 -32.59 -17.24
CA PRO A 345 18.78 -33.55 -17.38
C PRO A 345 20.12 -32.91 -17.06
N HIS A 346 20.88 -33.49 -16.10
CA HIS A 346 22.17 -32.97 -15.70
C HIS A 346 23.28 -33.66 -16.50
N ASN A 347 24.08 -32.89 -17.20
CA ASN A 347 25.27 -33.39 -17.89
C ASN A 347 26.58 -32.89 -17.28
N GLY A 348 26.51 -32.06 -16.24
CA GLY A 348 27.66 -31.50 -15.53
C GLY A 348 28.46 -30.46 -16.31
N LYS A 349 27.98 -30.01 -17.47
CA LYS A 349 28.72 -29.10 -18.35
C LYS A 349 27.93 -27.89 -18.77
N ASP A 350 26.62 -28.03 -18.99
CA ASP A 350 25.82 -27.00 -19.62
C ASP A 350 24.64 -26.56 -18.72
N LEU A 351 24.32 -25.26 -18.74
CA LEU A 351 23.09 -24.73 -18.21
C LEU A 351 22.00 -24.79 -19.28
N TYR A 352 20.80 -25.19 -18.89
CA TYR A 352 19.64 -25.21 -19.78
C TYR A 352 18.80 -23.97 -19.58
N MET A 353 18.33 -23.38 -20.69
CA MET A 353 17.36 -22.30 -20.63
C MET A 353 16.00 -22.88 -20.25
N ILE A 354 15.55 -22.57 -19.03
CA ILE A 354 14.25 -23.02 -18.50
C ILE A 354 13.15 -21.98 -18.67
N TYR A 355 13.56 -20.73 -18.82
CA TYR A 355 12.64 -19.61 -19.03
C TYR A 355 13.28 -18.57 -19.94
N SER A 356 12.49 -18.03 -20.85
CA SER A 356 12.86 -16.88 -21.67
C SER A 356 11.62 -16.07 -22.00
N MET A 357 11.65 -14.77 -21.79
CA MET A 357 10.57 -13.88 -22.13
C MET A 357 11.07 -12.66 -22.90
N LYS A 358 10.37 -12.33 -23.95
CA LYS A 358 10.54 -11.06 -24.69
C LYS A 358 9.20 -10.35 -24.80
N ALA A 359 9.17 -9.08 -24.41
CA ALA A 359 8.00 -8.23 -24.51
C ALA A 359 8.39 -6.88 -25.15
N ARG A 360 7.69 -6.49 -26.20
CA ARG A 360 7.81 -5.16 -26.79
C ARG A 360 6.41 -4.66 -27.11
N ASN A 361 5.84 -3.98 -26.14
CA ASN A 361 4.44 -3.59 -26.16
C ASN A 361 4.29 -2.08 -26.05
N THR A 362 3.23 -1.56 -26.67
CA THR A 362 2.79 -0.18 -26.51
C THR A 362 1.29 -0.18 -26.29
N LEU A 363 0.84 0.41 -25.20
CA LEU A 363 -0.56 0.65 -24.90
C LEU A 363 -0.85 2.13 -25.14
N ASP A 364 -1.75 2.43 -26.06
CA ASP A 364 -2.34 3.74 -26.29
C ASP A 364 -3.84 3.64 -26.05
N ALA A 365 -4.33 4.18 -24.94
CA ALA A 365 -5.73 4.05 -24.57
C ALA A 365 -6.29 5.35 -23.98
N ASN A 366 -7.61 5.49 -24.11
CA ASN A 366 -8.37 6.57 -23.51
C ASN A 366 -9.35 5.98 -22.48
N ARG A 367 -9.51 6.66 -21.35
CA ARG A 367 -10.56 6.37 -20.38
C ARG A 367 -11.47 7.56 -20.20
N MET A 368 -12.76 7.30 -20.22
CA MET A 368 -13.80 8.27 -19.94
C MET A 368 -14.57 7.80 -18.71
N GLU A 369 -14.64 8.64 -17.70
CA GLU A 369 -15.28 8.32 -16.44
C GLU A 369 -16.25 9.43 -16.07
N ALA A 370 -17.43 9.08 -15.62
CA ALA A 370 -18.40 10.03 -15.08
C ALA A 370 -19.00 9.47 -13.80
N TYR A 371 -19.34 10.33 -12.87
CA TYR A 371 -20.15 9.93 -11.72
C TYR A 371 -21.15 11.02 -11.33
N LEU A 372 -22.26 10.53 -10.79
CA LEU A 372 -23.26 11.32 -10.08
C LEU A 372 -23.45 10.69 -8.71
N GLN A 373 -23.38 11.49 -7.67
CA GLN A 373 -23.69 11.06 -6.30
C GLN A 373 -24.40 12.14 -5.52
N ASP A 374 -25.22 11.72 -4.56
CA ASP A 374 -25.83 12.59 -3.56
C ASP A 374 -25.67 12.02 -2.16
N THR A 375 -25.48 12.89 -1.19
CA THR A 375 -25.57 12.58 0.22
C THR A 375 -26.77 13.29 0.81
N TYR A 376 -27.84 12.53 1.02
CA TYR A 376 -29.11 13.01 1.58
C TYR A 376 -29.14 12.81 3.08
N ARG A 377 -29.39 13.90 3.83
CA ARG A 377 -29.51 13.87 5.29
C ARG A 377 -30.94 14.22 5.69
N PHE A 378 -31.56 13.35 6.46
CA PHE A 378 -32.90 13.52 6.96
C PHE A 378 -33.05 12.98 8.39
N THR A 379 -34.10 13.39 9.05
CA THR A 379 -34.45 13.03 10.42
C THR A 379 -35.84 12.39 10.40
N SER A 380 -36.07 11.39 11.27
CA SER A 380 -37.41 10.78 11.39
C SER A 380 -38.49 11.78 11.82
N GLN A 381 -39.73 11.44 11.55
CA GLN A 381 -40.86 12.13 12.15
C GLN A 381 -40.73 12.05 13.68
N GLY A 382 -40.74 13.17 14.37
CA GLY A 382 -40.43 13.25 15.81
C GLY A 382 -39.00 13.66 16.15
N GLY A 383 -38.08 13.78 15.15
CA GLY A 383 -36.76 14.41 15.31
C GLY A 383 -35.68 13.58 16.00
N HIS A 384 -35.93 12.31 16.34
CA HIS A 384 -35.07 11.54 17.20
C HIS A 384 -34.03 10.66 16.50
N SER A 385 -34.32 10.15 15.29
CA SER A 385 -33.36 9.33 14.52
C SER A 385 -32.80 10.12 13.35
N HIS A 386 -31.46 10.08 13.17
CA HIS A 386 -30.78 10.77 12.07
C HIS A 386 -30.29 9.77 11.03
N PHE A 387 -30.62 10.05 9.78
CA PHE A 387 -30.27 9.23 8.63
C PHE A 387 -29.33 9.99 7.69
N THR A 388 -28.31 9.30 7.22
CA THR A 388 -27.42 9.79 6.15
C THR A 388 -27.38 8.74 5.06
N LEU A 389 -28.03 9.01 3.94
CA LEU A 389 -28.05 8.16 2.77
C LEU A 389 -27.10 8.73 1.72
N ASN A 390 -26.09 7.96 1.32
CA ASN A 390 -25.24 8.28 0.19
C ASN A 390 -25.54 7.29 -0.93
N TYR A 391 -25.86 7.79 -2.11
CA TYR A 391 -26.14 6.97 -3.29
C TYR A 391 -25.54 7.63 -4.52
N GLY A 392 -25.21 6.81 -5.49
CA GLY A 392 -24.64 7.30 -6.73
C GLY A 392 -24.33 6.21 -7.71
N VAL A 393 -23.99 6.61 -8.91
CA VAL A 393 -23.57 5.74 -9.99
C VAL A 393 -22.30 6.31 -10.63
N ARG A 394 -21.40 5.42 -11.00
CA ARG A 394 -20.22 5.73 -11.78
C ARG A 394 -20.28 4.96 -13.09
N MET A 395 -19.94 5.63 -14.17
CA MET A 395 -19.70 5.06 -15.49
C MET A 395 -18.21 5.15 -15.79
N SER A 396 -17.64 4.10 -16.37
CA SER A 396 -16.30 4.14 -16.95
C SER A 396 -16.29 3.45 -18.31
N HIS A 397 -15.58 4.04 -19.26
CA HIS A 397 -15.34 3.48 -20.59
C HIS A 397 -13.86 3.45 -20.87
N TRP A 398 -13.33 2.29 -21.30
CA TRP A 398 -11.93 2.12 -21.67
C TRP A 398 -11.82 1.70 -23.13
N SER A 399 -11.06 2.47 -23.91
CA SER A 399 -10.95 2.26 -25.35
C SER A 399 -10.17 1.00 -25.73
N LEU A 400 -9.30 0.47 -24.85
CA LEU A 400 -8.49 -0.73 -25.13
C LEU A 400 -9.40 -1.95 -25.36
N ASN A 401 -10.23 -2.29 -24.39
CA ASN A 401 -11.13 -3.44 -24.48
C ASN A 401 -12.58 -3.08 -24.83
N LYS A 402 -12.85 -1.79 -25.09
CA LYS A 402 -14.16 -1.23 -25.46
C LYS A 402 -15.27 -1.47 -24.43
N GLU A 403 -14.90 -1.76 -23.17
CA GLU A 403 -15.88 -1.95 -22.10
C GLU A 403 -16.48 -0.62 -21.65
N THR A 404 -17.81 -0.63 -21.44
CA THR A 404 -18.53 0.43 -20.74
C THR A 404 -19.18 -0.15 -19.52
N LEU A 405 -18.80 0.31 -18.35
CA LEU A 405 -19.15 -0.28 -17.05
C LEU A 405 -19.93 0.73 -16.22
N PHE A 406 -20.94 0.22 -15.49
CA PHE A 406 -21.75 1.02 -14.56
C PHE A 406 -21.63 0.45 -13.16
N SER A 407 -21.30 1.32 -12.19
CA SER A 407 -21.01 0.98 -10.80
C SER A 407 -21.99 1.70 -9.86
N PRO A 408 -23.21 1.18 -9.66
CA PRO A 408 -24.13 1.73 -8.67
C PRO A 408 -23.65 1.44 -7.25
N ARG A 409 -23.82 2.39 -6.34
CA ARG A 409 -23.39 2.32 -4.94
C ARG A 409 -24.37 3.02 -4.04
N ILE A 410 -24.61 2.43 -2.88
CA ILE A 410 -25.48 2.96 -1.84
C ILE A 410 -24.88 2.72 -0.47
N SER A 411 -25.01 3.67 0.43
CA SER A 411 -24.66 3.46 1.84
C SER A 411 -25.62 4.26 2.73
N LEU A 412 -25.99 3.66 3.85
CA LEU A 412 -26.92 4.23 4.82
C LEU A 412 -26.25 4.24 6.20
N GLY A 413 -26.21 5.39 6.83
CA GLY A 413 -25.84 5.57 8.23
C GLY A 413 -27.06 5.98 9.05
N ILE A 414 -27.27 5.32 10.16
CA ILE A 414 -28.41 5.55 11.07
C ILE A 414 -27.88 5.84 12.46
N ILE A 415 -28.25 6.96 13.04
CA ILE A 415 -28.12 7.24 14.47
C ILE A 415 -29.52 7.07 15.03
N PRO A 416 -29.77 5.96 15.78
CA PRO A 416 -31.14 5.64 16.23
C PRO A 416 -31.56 6.52 17.41
N ALA A 417 -32.86 6.71 17.56
CA ALA A 417 -33.48 7.54 18.61
C ALA A 417 -33.10 7.09 20.03
N TYR A 418 -32.89 5.80 20.25
CA TYR A 418 -32.57 5.25 21.57
C TYR A 418 -31.13 5.50 22.03
N SER A 419 -30.22 5.91 21.11
CA SER A 419 -28.82 6.16 21.46
C SER A 419 -28.11 7.04 20.46
N GLU A 420 -27.75 8.25 20.82
CA GLU A 420 -26.90 9.14 20.04
C GLU A 420 -25.45 8.64 19.92
N ASN A 421 -25.06 7.72 20.79
CA ASN A 421 -23.72 7.12 20.82
C ASN A 421 -23.58 5.94 19.84
N THR A 422 -24.71 5.42 19.35
CA THR A 422 -24.75 4.29 18.43
C THR A 422 -24.87 4.78 16.99
N THR A 423 -24.13 4.15 16.08
CA THR A 423 -24.32 4.37 14.64
C THR A 423 -24.34 3.01 13.93
N LEU A 424 -25.43 2.72 13.23
CA LEU A 424 -25.56 1.57 12.34
C LEU A 424 -25.16 2.00 10.93
N ARG A 425 -24.45 1.16 10.21
CA ARG A 425 -23.99 1.41 8.83
C ARG A 425 -24.27 0.23 7.94
N PHE A 426 -24.82 0.50 6.77
CA PHE A 426 -25.04 -0.47 5.74
C PHE A 426 -24.51 0.09 4.42
N ALA A 427 -23.84 -0.76 3.64
CA ALA A 427 -23.40 -0.37 2.30
C ALA A 427 -23.50 -1.55 1.34
N ALA A 428 -23.93 -1.25 0.12
CA ALA A 428 -23.90 -2.16 -0.99
C ALA A 428 -23.39 -1.43 -2.24
N GLY A 429 -22.65 -2.13 -3.10
CA GLY A 429 -22.17 -1.50 -4.32
C GLY A 429 -21.45 -2.46 -5.24
N LEU A 430 -21.44 -2.07 -6.51
CA LEU A 430 -20.70 -2.73 -7.57
C LEU A 430 -19.46 -1.93 -7.88
N TYR A 431 -18.32 -2.61 -7.92
CA TYR A 431 -17.00 -2.02 -8.15
C TYR A 431 -16.31 -2.77 -9.27
N TYR A 432 -15.69 -2.03 -10.18
CA TYR A 432 -14.83 -2.58 -11.23
C TYR A 432 -13.43 -2.01 -11.08
N GLN A 433 -12.46 -2.78 -11.54
CA GLN A 433 -11.08 -2.35 -11.68
C GLN A 433 -10.61 -2.67 -13.09
N ALA A 434 -10.15 -1.66 -13.83
CA ALA A 434 -9.50 -1.93 -15.09
C ALA A 434 -8.17 -2.65 -14.82
N PRO A 435 -7.84 -3.71 -15.59
CA PRO A 435 -6.57 -4.39 -15.46
C PRO A 435 -5.40 -3.41 -15.59
N PHE A 436 -4.40 -3.57 -14.77
CA PHE A 436 -3.17 -2.81 -14.95
C PHE A 436 -2.24 -3.49 -15.96
N PHE A 437 -1.21 -2.79 -16.38
CA PHE A 437 -0.44 -3.17 -17.57
C PHE A 437 0.12 -4.61 -17.55
N LYS A 438 0.62 -5.09 -16.39
CA LYS A 438 1.15 -6.46 -16.28
C LYS A 438 0.06 -7.54 -16.38
N GLU A 439 -1.15 -7.27 -15.94
CA GLU A 439 -2.29 -8.18 -16.06
C GLU A 439 -2.74 -8.38 -17.51
N LEU A 440 -2.39 -7.44 -18.41
CA LEU A 440 -2.72 -7.52 -19.84
C LEU A 440 -1.77 -8.43 -20.62
N ARG A 441 -0.70 -8.93 -20.02
CA ARG A 441 0.27 -9.77 -20.72
C ARG A 441 -0.31 -11.14 -21.03
N ASP A 442 -0.50 -11.43 -22.30
CA ASP A 442 -0.78 -12.77 -22.82
C ASP A 442 0.52 -13.35 -23.39
N THR A 443 0.84 -14.60 -23.06
CA THR A 443 2.10 -15.22 -23.39
C THR A 443 1.94 -16.37 -24.38
N SER A 444 2.82 -16.41 -25.39
CA SER A 444 2.93 -17.50 -26.34
C SER A 444 4.38 -17.93 -26.48
N THR A 445 4.64 -19.26 -26.54
CA THR A 445 5.99 -19.79 -26.67
C THR A 445 6.20 -20.34 -28.08
N VAL A 446 7.22 -19.80 -28.76
CA VAL A 446 7.64 -20.22 -30.10
C VAL A 446 9.13 -20.53 -30.07
N ASN A 447 9.52 -21.75 -30.44
CA ASN A 447 10.92 -22.21 -30.46
C ASN A 447 11.65 -21.98 -29.11
N GLY A 448 10.98 -22.25 -28.00
CA GLY A 448 11.56 -22.09 -26.63
C GLY A 448 11.64 -20.65 -26.14
N ILE A 449 11.21 -19.67 -26.90
CA ILE A 449 11.15 -18.26 -26.49
C ILE A 449 9.70 -17.89 -26.23
N THR A 450 9.42 -17.39 -25.05
CA THR A 450 8.11 -16.85 -24.67
C THR A 450 8.02 -15.37 -25.09
N TYR A 451 7.02 -15.06 -25.87
CA TYR A 451 6.66 -13.69 -26.24
C TYR A 451 5.46 -13.24 -25.45
N ALA A 452 5.56 -12.08 -24.82
CA ALA A 452 4.43 -11.48 -24.14
C ALA A 452 3.85 -10.33 -24.97
N THR A 453 2.56 -10.43 -25.27
CA THR A 453 1.76 -9.44 -26.01
C THR A 453 0.63 -8.90 -25.15
N LEU A 454 -0.04 -7.83 -25.55
CA LEU A 454 -1.17 -7.28 -24.81
C LEU A 454 -2.46 -8.02 -25.17
N ASN A 455 -3.18 -8.51 -24.19
CA ASN A 455 -4.52 -9.06 -24.34
C ASN A 455 -5.57 -7.94 -24.30
N GLU A 456 -5.98 -7.47 -25.46
CA GLU A 456 -7.01 -6.43 -25.58
C GLU A 456 -8.44 -6.92 -25.29
N LYS A 457 -8.63 -8.24 -25.14
CA LYS A 457 -9.96 -8.87 -24.86
C LYS A 457 -10.22 -9.08 -23.38
N ILE A 458 -9.23 -8.81 -22.55
CA ILE A 458 -9.35 -9.01 -21.11
C ILE A 458 -10.42 -8.08 -20.52
N LYS A 459 -11.27 -8.63 -19.66
CA LYS A 459 -12.36 -7.90 -19.01
C LYS A 459 -11.92 -7.36 -17.66
N SER A 460 -12.53 -6.26 -17.27
CA SER A 460 -12.33 -5.67 -15.94
C SER A 460 -12.82 -6.61 -14.84
N PRO A 461 -11.98 -6.99 -13.87
CA PRO A 461 -12.40 -7.61 -12.63
C PRO A 461 -13.49 -6.80 -11.93
N ARG A 462 -14.38 -7.49 -11.23
CA ARG A 462 -15.51 -6.88 -10.51
C ARG A 462 -15.64 -7.42 -9.09
N SER A 463 -16.17 -6.58 -8.21
CA SER A 463 -16.48 -6.94 -6.84
C SER A 463 -17.84 -6.35 -6.44
N ILE A 464 -18.75 -7.17 -5.94
CA ILE A 464 -20.02 -6.73 -5.36
C ILE A 464 -19.86 -6.76 -3.84
N HIS A 465 -19.98 -5.63 -3.19
CA HIS A 465 -19.82 -5.50 -1.75
C HIS A 465 -21.15 -5.44 -1.02
N PHE A 466 -21.21 -6.14 0.11
CA PHE A 466 -22.24 -5.98 1.14
C PHE A 466 -21.53 -5.79 2.48
N ILE A 467 -21.85 -4.70 3.18
CA ILE A 467 -21.21 -4.34 4.45
C ILE A 467 -22.28 -3.93 5.44
N ALA A 468 -22.18 -4.48 6.66
CA ALA A 468 -22.94 -4.06 7.81
C ALA A 468 -22.00 -3.67 8.95
N GLY A 469 -22.19 -2.52 9.54
CA GLY A 469 -21.32 -1.97 10.56
C GLY A 469 -22.09 -1.43 11.77
N TYR A 470 -21.48 -1.59 12.93
CA TYR A 470 -21.95 -1.08 14.21
C TYR A 470 -20.83 -0.25 14.85
N ASP A 471 -21.13 0.99 15.23
CA ASP A 471 -20.24 1.84 16.00
C ASP A 471 -20.90 2.22 17.31
N TYR A 472 -20.15 2.10 18.39
CA TYR A 472 -20.59 2.53 19.72
C TYR A 472 -19.52 3.41 20.38
N ARG A 473 -19.93 4.60 20.84
CA ARG A 473 -19.07 5.54 21.57
C ARG A 473 -19.44 5.51 23.05
N PHE A 474 -18.44 5.40 23.88
CA PHE A 474 -18.63 5.39 25.33
C PHE A 474 -17.48 6.11 26.04
N ARG A 475 -17.65 6.34 27.32
CA ARG A 475 -16.63 6.95 28.17
C ARG A 475 -16.36 6.04 29.35
N ILE A 476 -15.07 5.87 29.68
CA ILE A 476 -14.61 5.25 30.91
C ILE A 476 -13.68 6.26 31.57
N ASN A 477 -13.88 6.59 32.84
CA ASN A 477 -13.09 7.57 33.60
C ASN A 477 -12.90 8.91 32.83
N ASN A 478 -13.98 9.40 32.25
CA ASN A 478 -14.02 10.62 31.43
C ASN A 478 -13.26 10.59 30.10
N GLN A 479 -12.58 9.49 29.75
CA GLN A 479 -11.87 9.28 28.51
C GLN A 479 -12.80 8.71 27.42
N ARG A 480 -12.52 9.01 26.17
CA ARG A 480 -13.38 8.66 25.03
C ARG A 480 -12.94 7.36 24.40
N TYR A 481 -13.86 6.43 24.27
CA TYR A 481 -13.68 5.16 23.58
C TYR A 481 -14.68 5.00 22.46
N ARG A 482 -14.30 4.24 21.46
CA ARG A 482 -15.16 3.83 20.36
C ARG A 482 -14.91 2.39 20.00
N PHE A 483 -15.96 1.60 20.06
CA PHE A 483 -15.97 0.23 19.54
C PHE A 483 -16.60 0.24 18.14
N THR A 484 -15.98 -0.47 17.19
CA THR A 484 -16.49 -0.64 15.84
C THR A 484 -16.48 -2.13 15.50
N ALA A 485 -17.57 -2.65 14.98
CA ALA A 485 -17.68 -3.98 14.41
C ALA A 485 -18.22 -3.86 12.98
N GLU A 486 -17.60 -4.53 12.02
CA GLU A 486 -18.05 -4.61 10.64
C GLU A 486 -18.03 -6.04 10.15
N ALA A 487 -19.13 -6.50 9.58
CA ALA A 487 -19.20 -7.72 8.80
C ALA A 487 -19.28 -7.36 7.30
N TYR A 488 -18.57 -8.11 6.47
CA TYR A 488 -18.54 -7.86 5.04
C TYR A 488 -18.57 -9.15 4.22
N TYR A 489 -19.12 -9.02 3.03
CA TYR A 489 -19.07 -10.03 1.99
C TYR A 489 -18.80 -9.35 0.65
N LYS A 490 -17.82 -9.86 -0.11
CA LYS A 490 -17.49 -9.43 -1.47
C LYS A 490 -17.66 -10.62 -2.40
N ALA A 491 -18.50 -10.51 -3.42
CA ALA A 491 -18.55 -11.47 -4.52
C ALA A 491 -17.64 -10.99 -5.64
N LEU A 492 -16.66 -11.81 -6.00
CA LEU A 492 -15.62 -11.47 -6.97
C LEU A 492 -15.87 -12.17 -8.30
N GLY A 493 -15.69 -11.45 -9.41
CA GLY A 493 -15.89 -12.00 -10.74
C GLY A 493 -14.87 -11.48 -11.74
N ASN A 494 -14.68 -12.19 -12.83
CA ASN A 494 -13.70 -11.88 -13.89
C ASN A 494 -12.27 -11.71 -13.34
N LEU A 495 -11.91 -12.47 -12.31
CA LEU A 495 -10.57 -12.38 -11.73
C LEU A 495 -9.50 -12.83 -12.72
N ILE A 496 -8.35 -12.16 -12.66
CA ILE A 496 -7.14 -12.52 -13.38
C ILE A 496 -6.23 -13.19 -12.36
N PRO A 497 -6.10 -14.51 -12.36
CA PRO A 497 -5.27 -15.21 -11.41
C PRO A 497 -3.80 -14.85 -11.58
N TYR A 498 -3.07 -14.91 -10.47
CA TYR A 498 -1.62 -14.78 -10.45
C TYR A 498 -1.02 -15.76 -9.45
N SER A 499 0.22 -16.14 -9.67
CA SER A 499 1.04 -16.90 -8.73
C SER A 499 2.18 -16.02 -8.21
N VAL A 500 2.66 -16.37 -7.02
CA VAL A 500 3.83 -15.71 -6.42
C VAL A 500 4.96 -16.72 -6.37
N ASN A 501 6.02 -16.48 -7.13
CA ASN A 501 7.23 -17.28 -7.15
C ASN A 501 8.35 -16.50 -6.47
N ASN A 502 8.77 -16.95 -5.28
CA ASN A 502 9.60 -16.20 -4.36
C ASN A 502 8.91 -14.83 -4.06
N VAL A 503 9.37 -13.76 -4.64
CA VAL A 503 8.77 -12.42 -4.51
C VAL A 503 8.19 -11.89 -5.83
N LYS A 504 8.34 -12.64 -6.89
CA LYS A 504 7.91 -12.26 -8.24
C LYS A 504 6.45 -12.67 -8.47
N VAL A 505 5.59 -11.73 -8.84
CA VAL A 505 4.20 -12.00 -9.21
C VAL A 505 4.11 -12.28 -10.70
N VAL A 506 3.50 -13.40 -11.05
CA VAL A 506 3.28 -13.84 -12.43
C VAL A 506 1.79 -13.92 -12.71
N TYR A 507 1.28 -13.08 -13.61
CA TYR A 507 -0.14 -13.04 -14.01
C TYR A 507 -0.41 -14.02 -15.16
N TYR A 508 -1.59 -14.63 -15.13
CA TYR A 508 -2.02 -15.56 -16.19
C TYR A 508 -2.56 -14.84 -17.44
N GLY A 509 -2.78 -13.52 -17.38
CA GLY A 509 -3.20 -12.72 -18.52
C GLY A 509 -4.63 -12.97 -19.02
N GLU A 510 -5.45 -13.69 -18.28
CA GLU A 510 -6.81 -14.08 -18.66
C GLU A 510 -7.79 -14.04 -17.49
N ASN A 511 -9.06 -13.78 -17.77
CA ASN A 511 -10.14 -13.83 -16.79
C ASN A 511 -10.59 -15.29 -16.56
N ARG A 512 -9.92 -16.03 -15.70
CA ARG A 512 -10.17 -17.47 -15.48
C ARG A 512 -10.88 -17.79 -14.18
N ALA A 513 -11.04 -16.82 -13.26
CA ALA A 513 -11.52 -17.11 -11.92
C ALA A 513 -12.68 -16.21 -11.49
N SER A 514 -13.43 -16.72 -10.54
CA SER A 514 -14.38 -15.97 -9.71
C SER A 514 -14.11 -16.33 -8.24
N GLY A 515 -14.66 -15.57 -7.30
CA GLY A 515 -14.36 -15.86 -5.91
C GLY A 515 -15.22 -15.08 -4.93
N HIS A 516 -14.80 -15.12 -3.68
CA HIS A 516 -15.39 -14.31 -2.62
C HIS A 516 -14.36 -13.93 -1.56
N ALA A 517 -14.64 -12.84 -0.85
CA ALA A 517 -13.98 -12.48 0.38
C ALA A 517 -15.04 -12.15 1.43
N ALA A 518 -14.98 -12.81 2.58
CA ALA A 518 -15.92 -12.60 3.68
C ALA A 518 -15.17 -12.46 4.99
N GLY A 519 -15.70 -11.66 5.91
CA GLY A 519 -15.02 -11.52 7.20
C GLY A 519 -15.71 -10.58 8.17
N ILE A 520 -15.11 -10.49 9.35
CA ILE A 520 -15.52 -9.61 10.44
C ILE A 520 -14.31 -8.83 10.93
N ASP A 521 -14.46 -7.52 11.04
CA ASP A 521 -13.46 -6.60 11.53
C ASP A 521 -13.95 -5.96 12.83
N LEU A 522 -13.14 -6.05 13.90
CA LEU A 522 -13.39 -5.41 15.17
C LEU A 522 -12.30 -4.37 15.44
N LYS A 523 -12.67 -3.22 16.00
CA LYS A 523 -11.74 -2.19 16.41
C LYS A 523 -12.20 -1.56 17.72
N LEU A 524 -11.32 -1.53 18.70
CA LEU A 524 -11.44 -0.72 19.89
C LEU A 524 -10.45 0.43 19.78
N TYR A 525 -10.96 1.65 19.77
CA TYR A 525 -10.19 2.88 19.73
C TYR A 525 -10.43 3.66 21.02
N GLY A 526 -9.40 4.28 21.58
CA GLY A 526 -9.55 5.08 22.79
C GLY A 526 -8.37 5.99 23.09
N GLU A 527 -8.67 7.02 23.86
CA GLU A 527 -7.69 7.86 24.53
C GLU A 527 -7.39 7.21 25.89
N PHE A 528 -6.37 6.36 25.98
CA PHE A 528 -5.96 5.78 27.28
C PHE A 528 -5.37 6.85 28.20
N VAL A 529 -4.74 7.86 27.61
CA VAL A 529 -4.33 9.12 28.24
C VAL A 529 -4.81 10.29 27.36
N PRO A 530 -5.27 11.41 27.94
CA PRO A 530 -5.73 12.57 27.18
C PRO A 530 -4.72 13.05 26.14
N GLY A 531 -5.15 13.12 24.89
CA GLY A 531 -4.34 13.61 23.76
C GLY A 531 -3.58 12.56 22.97
N THR A 532 -3.65 11.28 23.34
CA THR A 532 -3.03 10.17 22.61
C THR A 532 -4.07 9.20 22.08
N ASP A 533 -3.96 8.83 20.81
CA ASP A 533 -4.87 7.90 20.16
C ASP A 533 -4.24 6.49 20.13
N SER A 534 -4.94 5.51 20.69
CA SER A 534 -4.54 4.11 20.68
C SER A 534 -5.67 3.23 20.16
N TRP A 535 -5.33 2.10 19.54
CA TRP A 535 -6.35 1.15 19.08
C TRP A 535 -5.85 -0.28 19.06
N LEU A 536 -6.79 -1.18 19.26
CA LEU A 536 -6.66 -2.62 19.07
C LEU A 536 -7.59 -3.03 17.94
N THR A 537 -7.09 -3.78 16.98
CA THR A 537 -7.88 -4.33 15.88
C THR A 537 -7.81 -5.84 15.86
N PHE A 538 -8.91 -6.47 15.49
CA PHE A 538 -9.00 -7.90 15.25
C PHE A 538 -9.81 -8.14 14.00
N SER A 539 -9.27 -8.89 13.05
CA SER A 539 -9.91 -9.23 11.79
C SER A 539 -9.91 -10.74 11.58
N LEU A 540 -11.06 -11.28 11.19
CA LEU A 540 -11.20 -12.64 10.69
C LEU A 540 -11.62 -12.57 9.22
N MET A 541 -10.99 -13.36 8.38
CA MET A 541 -11.19 -13.29 6.93
C MET A 541 -11.09 -14.68 6.31
N ASN A 542 -11.89 -14.91 5.28
CA ASN A 542 -11.77 -16.02 4.35
C ASN A 542 -11.86 -15.49 2.92
N THR A 543 -10.83 -15.74 2.12
CA THR A 543 -10.80 -15.33 0.73
C THR A 543 -10.45 -16.51 -0.16
N GLN A 544 -11.32 -16.80 -1.10
CA GLN A 544 -11.15 -17.91 -2.02
C GLN A 544 -11.47 -17.50 -3.45
N MET A 545 -10.72 -18.05 -4.39
CA MET A 545 -11.08 -18.05 -5.80
C MET A 545 -11.43 -19.46 -6.26
N LYS A 546 -12.33 -19.54 -7.21
CA LYS A 546 -12.70 -20.77 -7.90
C LYS A 546 -12.01 -20.77 -9.25
N LEU A 547 -11.06 -21.67 -9.42
CA LEU A 547 -10.27 -21.84 -10.63
C LEU A 547 -10.49 -23.26 -11.14
N ASN A 548 -10.90 -23.42 -12.40
CA ASN A 548 -11.23 -24.71 -13.00
C ASN A 548 -12.18 -25.62 -12.15
N GLY A 549 -13.12 -24.99 -11.44
CA GLY A 549 -14.05 -25.69 -10.57
C GLY A 549 -13.57 -25.99 -9.16
N LYS A 550 -12.28 -25.82 -8.86
CA LYS A 550 -11.68 -26.02 -7.52
C LYS A 550 -11.56 -24.72 -6.76
N GLY A 551 -11.81 -24.77 -5.45
CA GLY A 551 -11.58 -23.63 -4.53
C GLY A 551 -10.12 -23.55 -4.13
N VAL A 552 -9.50 -22.36 -4.34
CA VAL A 552 -8.11 -22.07 -4.01
C VAL A 552 -8.08 -20.78 -3.19
N PRO A 553 -7.33 -20.69 -2.07
CA PRO A 553 -7.18 -19.43 -1.36
C PRO A 553 -6.53 -18.38 -2.26
N LEU A 554 -6.98 -17.14 -2.16
CA LEU A 554 -6.28 -16.03 -2.82
C LEU A 554 -4.87 -15.86 -2.19
N PRO A 555 -3.86 -15.43 -2.94
CA PRO A 555 -2.51 -15.18 -2.39
C PRO A 555 -2.48 -14.19 -1.22
N THR A 556 -3.52 -13.38 -1.07
CA THR A 556 -3.72 -12.40 0.00
C THR A 556 -4.53 -12.93 1.18
N ASP A 557 -4.90 -14.22 1.20
CA ASP A 557 -5.71 -14.80 2.26
C ASP A 557 -4.95 -14.89 3.59
N GLN A 558 -5.24 -13.99 4.49
CA GLN A 558 -4.81 -14.02 5.90
C GLN A 558 -6.02 -14.25 6.79
N ARG A 559 -6.23 -15.46 7.30
CA ARG A 559 -7.45 -15.86 8.02
C ARG A 559 -7.73 -15.02 9.25
N PHE A 560 -6.67 -14.55 9.93
CA PHE A 560 -6.79 -13.63 11.05
C PHE A 560 -5.66 -12.60 11.05
N ALA A 561 -5.95 -11.42 11.59
CA ALA A 561 -4.96 -10.40 11.89
C ALA A 561 -5.33 -9.65 13.16
N VAL A 562 -4.36 -9.47 14.06
CA VAL A 562 -4.49 -8.70 15.32
C VAL A 562 -3.42 -7.63 15.30
N ASN A 563 -3.81 -6.36 15.43
CA ASN A 563 -2.86 -5.27 15.53
C ASN A 563 -3.18 -4.42 16.76
N LEU A 564 -2.15 -4.07 17.52
CA LEU A 564 -2.21 -3.08 18.59
C LEU A 564 -1.31 -1.90 18.21
N PHE A 565 -1.88 -0.73 18.20
CA PHE A 565 -1.15 0.53 18.19
C PHE A 565 -1.43 1.25 19.50
N PHE A 566 -0.42 1.36 20.33
CA PHE A 566 -0.51 2.03 21.62
C PHE A 566 0.50 3.17 21.65
N THR A 567 0.06 4.34 22.04
CA THR A 567 0.94 5.47 22.27
C THR A 567 0.48 6.23 23.49
N ASP A 568 1.41 6.59 24.35
CA ASP A 568 1.12 7.22 25.61
C ASP A 568 2.29 8.08 26.12
N TYR A 569 1.97 9.00 27.03
CA TYR A 569 2.96 9.70 27.83
C TYR A 569 3.17 8.98 29.16
N PHE A 570 4.41 9.02 29.67
CA PHE A 570 4.67 8.49 31.00
C PHE A 570 3.87 9.26 32.07
N PRO A 571 3.35 8.59 33.09
CA PRO A 571 2.59 9.22 34.16
C PRO A 571 3.35 10.38 34.80
N GLY A 572 2.69 11.54 34.92
CA GLY A 572 3.26 12.76 35.52
C GLY A 572 4.17 13.58 34.67
N THR A 573 4.38 13.20 33.39
CA THR A 573 5.22 13.98 32.48
C THR A 573 4.76 13.91 31.02
N GLU A 574 4.66 15.04 30.35
CA GLU A 574 4.44 15.12 28.88
C GLU A 574 5.75 15.10 28.09
N ARG A 575 6.91 14.93 28.75
CA ARG A 575 8.21 14.92 28.07
C ARG A 575 8.57 13.55 27.51
N TRP A 576 8.15 12.47 28.15
CA TRP A 576 8.42 11.12 27.72
C TRP A 576 7.18 10.53 27.05
N ARG A 577 7.33 10.08 25.83
CA ARG A 577 6.28 9.40 25.07
C ARG A 577 6.77 8.02 24.66
N MET A 578 5.95 7.02 24.90
CA MET A 578 6.15 5.64 24.46
C MET A 578 5.19 5.32 23.32
N SER A 579 5.63 4.51 22.39
CA SER A 579 4.80 3.95 21.32
C SER A 579 5.09 2.46 21.19
N LEU A 580 4.05 1.64 21.14
CA LEU A 580 4.12 0.20 20.96
C LEU A 580 3.27 -0.20 19.76
N LYS A 581 3.83 -1.00 18.88
CA LYS A 581 3.12 -1.66 17.80
C LYS A 581 3.25 -3.16 17.97
N LEU A 582 2.14 -3.88 17.98
CA LEU A 582 2.11 -5.33 17.92
C LEU A 582 1.36 -5.75 16.68
N ALA A 583 1.87 -6.74 15.96
CA ALA A 583 1.22 -7.35 14.82
C ALA A 583 1.32 -8.88 14.95
N LEU A 584 0.17 -9.54 14.84
CA LEU A 584 0.05 -10.98 14.74
C LEU A 584 -0.92 -11.29 13.61
N ALA A 585 -0.46 -12.00 12.59
CA ALA A 585 -1.30 -12.32 11.45
C ALA A 585 -1.04 -13.76 10.98
N ASP A 586 -2.05 -14.40 10.39
CA ASP A 586 -1.89 -15.71 9.77
C ASP A 586 -0.88 -15.66 8.62
N GLY A 587 -0.21 -16.76 8.36
CA GLY A 587 0.70 -16.88 7.22
C GLY A 587 -0.05 -16.80 5.89
N LEU A 588 0.58 -16.24 4.87
CA LEU A 588 0.03 -16.22 3.52
C LEU A 588 0.09 -17.58 2.85
N PRO A 589 -0.86 -17.91 1.97
CA PRO A 589 -0.76 -19.08 1.12
C PRO A 589 0.37 -18.92 0.10
N PHE A 590 1.06 -20.01 -0.17
CA PHE A 590 2.07 -20.11 -1.22
C PHE A 590 1.98 -21.44 -1.94
N SER A 591 2.50 -21.51 -3.14
CA SER A 591 2.50 -22.72 -3.98
C SER A 591 3.90 -23.03 -4.50
N THR A 592 4.10 -24.29 -4.90
CA THR A 592 5.33 -24.69 -5.57
C THR A 592 5.43 -24.02 -6.93
N PRO A 593 6.61 -23.54 -7.35
CA PRO A 593 6.79 -22.96 -8.67
C PRO A 593 6.52 -23.99 -9.78
N HIS A 594 6.11 -23.49 -10.95
CA HIS A 594 5.84 -24.27 -12.16
C HIS A 594 4.74 -25.35 -12.02
N ARG A 595 3.91 -25.28 -10.98
CA ARG A 595 2.72 -26.14 -10.83
C ARG A 595 1.44 -25.30 -10.87
N GLU A 596 0.36 -25.95 -11.31
CA GLU A 596 -0.97 -25.31 -11.30
C GLU A 596 -1.39 -24.96 -9.87
N LEU A 597 -1.95 -23.76 -9.69
CA LEU A 597 -2.40 -23.24 -8.38
C LEU A 597 -3.38 -24.18 -7.67
N GLU A 598 -4.13 -24.97 -8.43
CA GLU A 598 -5.15 -25.89 -7.89
C GLU A 598 -4.58 -27.12 -7.19
N THR A 599 -3.30 -27.40 -7.35
CA THR A 599 -2.72 -28.69 -6.94
C THR A 599 -2.00 -28.68 -5.62
N ASN A 600 -1.33 -27.59 -5.26
CA ASN A 600 -0.50 -27.53 -4.06
C ASN A 600 -0.48 -26.13 -3.45
N THR A 601 -1.34 -25.86 -2.50
CA THR A 601 -1.31 -24.64 -1.71
C THR A 601 -0.88 -24.97 -0.29
N PHE A 602 0.21 -24.36 0.15
CA PHE A 602 0.73 -24.40 1.51
C PHE A 602 0.49 -23.06 2.18
N ARG A 603 0.70 -23.00 3.49
CA ARG A 603 0.59 -21.76 4.25
C ARG A 603 1.89 -21.50 5.01
N ALA A 604 2.40 -20.28 4.90
CA ALA A 604 3.57 -19.84 5.65
C ALA A 604 3.26 -19.80 7.17
N PRO A 605 4.28 -19.82 8.04
CA PRO A 605 4.10 -19.56 9.47
C PRO A 605 3.48 -18.20 9.72
N ALA A 606 2.78 -18.07 10.87
CA ALA A 606 2.16 -16.82 11.27
C ALA A 606 3.20 -15.70 11.45
N TYR A 607 2.92 -14.53 10.91
CA TYR A 607 3.71 -13.32 11.09
C TYR A 607 3.51 -12.75 12.51
N LYS A 608 4.61 -12.47 13.20
CA LYS A 608 4.61 -11.96 14.58
C LYS A 608 5.63 -10.85 14.71
N ARG A 609 5.22 -9.67 15.18
CA ARG A 609 6.13 -8.55 15.33
C ARG A 609 5.74 -7.64 16.49
N ALA A 610 6.75 -7.17 17.20
CA ALA A 610 6.61 -6.12 18.19
C ALA A 610 7.67 -5.04 17.94
N ASP A 611 7.24 -3.79 17.82
CA ASP A 611 8.11 -2.62 17.70
C ASP A 611 7.80 -1.66 18.86
N ILE A 612 8.82 -1.20 19.57
CA ILE A 612 8.70 -0.22 20.64
C ILE A 612 9.51 1.02 20.32
N GLY A 613 8.94 2.19 20.58
CA GLY A 613 9.62 3.47 20.43
C GLY A 613 9.50 4.30 21.70
N MET A 614 10.59 4.93 22.12
CA MET A 614 10.61 5.92 23.19
C MET A 614 11.09 7.25 22.65
N SER A 615 10.41 8.33 23.05
CA SER A 615 10.76 9.68 22.63
C SER A 615 10.80 10.62 23.82
N TYR A 616 11.83 11.44 23.88
CA TYR A 616 12.00 12.49 24.90
C TYR A 616 11.91 13.86 24.28
N ARG A 617 11.03 14.72 24.81
CA ARG A 617 10.89 16.10 24.39
C ARG A 617 11.92 16.98 25.11
N LEU A 618 13.03 17.23 24.41
CA LEU A 618 14.14 18.03 24.92
C LEU A 618 13.73 19.50 25.07
N LEU A 619 13.01 20.05 24.10
CA LEU A 619 12.50 21.42 24.09
C LEU A 619 10.99 21.40 23.89
N ASP A 620 10.27 22.11 24.75
CA ASP A 620 8.87 22.46 24.60
C ASP A 620 8.70 23.97 24.64
N ASN A 621 8.39 24.54 23.49
CA ASN A 621 8.04 25.96 23.34
C ASN A 621 6.75 26.12 22.54
N SER A 622 5.89 25.11 22.57
CA SER A 622 4.59 25.11 21.85
C SER A 622 3.69 26.28 22.24
N LYS A 623 3.83 26.76 23.48
CA LYS A 623 3.12 27.94 24.01
C LYS A 623 3.80 29.29 23.69
N GLY A 624 4.97 29.27 23.04
CA GLY A 624 5.70 30.50 22.66
C GLY A 624 6.24 31.30 23.85
N THR A 625 6.46 30.66 25.00
CA THR A 625 6.93 31.33 26.23
C THR A 625 8.43 31.57 26.25
N LYS A 626 9.20 30.87 25.40
CA LYS A 626 10.65 31.01 25.28
C LYS A 626 11.01 31.75 24.00
N LYS A 627 12.04 32.60 24.04
CA LYS A 627 12.64 33.23 22.85
C LYS A 627 13.45 32.18 22.07
N SER A 628 12.78 31.28 21.40
CA SER A 628 13.35 30.21 20.56
C SER A 628 12.61 30.14 19.23
N ILE A 629 13.37 29.97 18.14
CA ILE A 629 12.85 29.71 16.82
C ILE A 629 12.19 28.31 16.80
N PHE A 630 12.71 27.37 17.60
CA PHE A 630 12.21 26.01 17.69
C PHE A 630 10.98 25.93 18.60
N LYS A 631 9.94 25.21 18.15
CA LYS A 631 8.75 24.91 18.94
C LYS A 631 8.95 23.67 19.78
N ASN A 632 9.38 22.58 19.15
CA ASN A 632 9.65 21.32 19.82
C ASN A 632 10.92 20.68 19.27
N ILE A 633 11.64 20.00 20.15
CA ILE A 633 12.75 19.11 19.77
C ILE A 633 12.51 17.78 20.47
N TRP A 634 12.39 16.72 19.68
CA TRP A 634 12.24 15.36 20.16
C TRP A 634 13.46 14.53 19.82
N LEU A 635 13.95 13.77 20.78
CA LEU A 635 14.91 12.70 20.60
C LEU A 635 14.19 11.37 20.80
N GLY A 636 14.41 10.41 19.93
CA GLY A 636 13.75 9.11 19.98
C GLY A 636 14.69 7.96 19.71
N VAL A 637 14.36 6.83 20.30
CA VAL A 637 14.98 5.52 20.04
C VAL A 637 13.88 4.52 19.82
N ASP A 638 13.95 3.78 18.72
CA ASP A 638 13.02 2.71 18.37
C ASP A 638 13.77 1.38 18.40
N CYS A 639 13.17 0.35 18.97
CA CYS A 639 13.59 -1.03 18.82
C CYS A 639 12.56 -1.75 17.94
N LEU A 640 12.98 -2.10 16.74
CA LEU A 640 12.16 -2.79 15.75
C LEU A 640 12.39 -4.30 15.91
N ASN A 641 11.33 -5.10 15.74
CA ASN A 641 11.31 -6.54 15.99
C ASN A 641 11.95 -6.89 17.35
N LEU A 642 11.35 -6.35 18.43
CA LEU A 642 11.86 -6.43 19.80
C LEU A 642 12.26 -7.84 20.24
N PHE A 643 11.50 -8.85 19.82
CA PHE A 643 11.72 -10.24 20.21
C PHE A 643 12.66 -10.99 19.26
N GLY A 644 13.12 -10.36 18.13
CA GLY A 644 14.00 -10.99 17.16
C GLY A 644 13.37 -12.20 16.49
N ILE A 645 12.08 -12.12 16.15
CA ILE A 645 11.35 -13.22 15.52
C ILE A 645 11.68 -13.27 14.03
N ASP A 646 12.06 -14.44 13.54
CA ASP A 646 12.35 -14.68 12.12
C ASP A 646 11.03 -14.91 11.37
N ASN A 647 10.49 -13.83 10.79
CA ASN A 647 9.29 -13.89 9.98
C ASN A 647 9.64 -14.26 8.55
N VAL A 648 8.95 -15.26 8.01
CA VAL A 648 9.14 -15.68 6.62
C VAL A 648 8.50 -14.68 5.67
N ASN A 649 9.30 -14.16 4.75
CA ASN A 649 8.85 -13.28 3.68
C ASN A 649 8.45 -14.04 2.41
N SER A 650 9.29 -15.00 2.01
CA SER A 650 9.11 -15.83 0.81
C SER A 650 9.88 -17.12 0.95
N TYR A 651 9.71 -18.03 -0.02
CA TYR A 651 10.47 -19.26 -0.11
C TYR A 651 11.27 -19.30 -1.38
N TYR A 652 12.51 -19.73 -1.25
CA TYR A 652 13.35 -20.14 -2.35
C TYR A 652 13.25 -21.67 -2.52
N TRP A 653 12.98 -22.12 -3.74
CA TRP A 653 12.78 -23.55 -3.99
C TRP A 653 14.03 -24.18 -4.57
N VAL A 654 14.45 -25.28 -3.98
CA VAL A 654 15.56 -26.11 -4.45
C VAL A 654 15.08 -27.55 -4.60
N THR A 655 15.73 -28.28 -5.51
CA THR A 655 15.41 -29.67 -5.77
C THR A 655 16.67 -30.51 -5.54
N ASP A 656 16.53 -31.64 -4.89
CA ASP A 656 17.63 -32.59 -4.71
C ASP A 656 17.82 -33.50 -5.92
N VAL A 657 18.83 -34.34 -5.85
CA VAL A 657 19.17 -35.30 -6.92
C VAL A 657 18.07 -36.35 -7.16
N THR A 658 17.19 -36.56 -6.19
CA THR A 658 16.03 -37.48 -6.30
C THR A 658 14.78 -36.79 -6.82
N ASN A 659 14.88 -35.48 -7.17
CA ASN A 659 13.78 -34.67 -7.65
C ASN A 659 12.76 -34.25 -6.57
N GLN A 660 13.13 -34.32 -5.30
CA GLN A 660 12.34 -33.82 -4.20
C GLN A 660 12.56 -32.32 -4.03
N GLN A 661 11.47 -31.56 -3.91
CA GLN A 661 11.51 -30.09 -3.78
C GLN A 661 11.50 -29.66 -2.31
N TYR A 662 12.36 -28.72 -1.98
CA TYR A 662 12.47 -28.10 -0.64
C TYR A 662 12.22 -26.61 -0.71
N ALA A 663 11.42 -26.11 0.22
CA ALA A 663 11.14 -24.69 0.40
C ALA A 663 12.12 -24.08 1.41
N VAL A 664 13.13 -23.37 0.94
CA VAL A 664 14.10 -22.66 1.79
C VAL A 664 13.54 -21.29 2.15
N PRO A 665 13.33 -20.97 3.44
CA PRO A 665 12.73 -19.70 3.84
C PRO A 665 13.69 -18.54 3.63
N ASN A 666 13.15 -17.41 3.17
CA ASN A 666 13.77 -16.10 3.22
C ASN A 666 13.11 -15.31 4.36
N TYR A 667 13.89 -14.87 5.32
CA TYR A 667 13.39 -14.15 6.49
C TYR A 667 13.42 -12.64 6.27
N LEU A 668 12.49 -11.94 6.91
CA LEU A 668 12.43 -10.49 7.04
C LEU A 668 13.52 -9.98 8.02
N THR A 669 13.42 -8.69 8.39
CA THR A 669 14.44 -8.05 9.22
C THR A 669 14.48 -8.60 10.65
N GLY A 670 15.67 -8.86 11.17
CA GLY A 670 15.92 -9.18 12.57
C GLY A 670 15.68 -7.98 13.51
N ARG A 671 16.13 -8.10 14.77
CA ARG A 671 16.05 -7.01 15.76
C ARG A 671 16.95 -5.85 15.38
N GLN A 672 16.43 -4.62 15.49
CA GLN A 672 17.16 -3.41 15.14
C GLN A 672 16.84 -2.23 16.04
N VAL A 673 17.83 -1.35 16.21
CA VAL A 673 17.69 -0.11 16.97
C VAL A 673 17.83 1.06 16.01
N ASN A 674 16.86 1.98 16.02
CA ASN A 674 16.85 3.18 15.20
C ASN A 674 16.82 4.43 16.09
N GLY A 675 17.84 5.28 15.97
CA GLY A 675 17.87 6.58 16.62
C GLY A 675 17.22 7.63 15.71
N ARG A 676 16.46 8.57 16.30
CA ARG A 676 15.80 9.64 15.54
C ARG A 676 15.81 10.98 16.29
N ILE A 677 15.80 12.06 15.50
CA ILE A 677 15.59 13.42 15.97
C ILE A 677 14.49 14.08 15.14
N LEU A 678 13.61 14.82 15.80
CA LEU A 678 12.56 15.62 15.18
C LEU A 678 12.60 17.03 15.74
N ILE A 679 12.74 18.03 14.86
CA ILE A 679 12.81 19.44 15.20
C ILE A 679 11.64 20.15 14.51
N GLU A 680 10.78 20.83 15.27
CA GLU A 680 9.65 21.61 14.77
C GLU A 680 9.90 23.11 15.07
N PHE A 681 9.60 23.99 14.10
CA PHE A 681 9.77 25.44 14.21
C PHE A 681 8.65 26.24 13.54
#